data_fbba5fa23d8b4abeab669e552b426214
#
_entry.id   fbba5fa23d8b4abeab669e552b426214
#
_cell.length_a   1.000
_cell.length_b   1.000
_cell.length_c   1.000
_cell.angle_alpha   90.00
_cell.angle_beta   90.00
_cell.angle_gamma   90.00
#
_symmetry.space_group_name_H-M   'P 1'
#
loop_
_entity.id
_entity.type
_entity.pdbx_description
1 polymer ?
#
loop_
_entity_poly.entity_id
_entity_poly.type
_entity_poly.pdbx_seq_one_letter_code
_entity_poly.pdbx_strand_id
1 'polypeptide(L)'
;LFLFSLWLAHCAPLKWQTNGFPAHLIPVLEDWVATAEGDFGSTDLQSWLEHLQHYIQHPLSLNTATRAEWESLGLLTALQIECLMSYRMEFGPFIAAEELQAAGCLPLSALRILSPLVTAQTAGQSRADLFRMLRDSRQSLLIRWSRSMMPDWRYDVDSLSGYSWFEGSPDRLFLRFRRALGTQFSMGFTAEKDPGETLLTGSNAHGFDFLSAHLFIRDISPALRTLALGDFTVNLGQGLIMHSGFGVSKSAMAMQIARTGEPLQRYTSVDENRHFRGVGAKLQLGKKTDLVVFASSNRIDASQFAKDSVSSFLTSGLHRDYSERSFENSLRQQVAGGRIELETVHFRVRANGVWFGYDKTIAPTIQPYNRWYFRGRSLLNTSIDYTVRHRGLYLFGEVARSENGALATVNGMLASLGGGLDVALCLRHLEPDYQAPMARAFTENTRAHNETGAYLGLSFRPSSLLTIEGFADLYRHPWVRYRIDAPSHGREWRVRVTLEKRRAFECFSEFRNERKWIGTASPETAGFSGLTPSGLTQVRMHLGVHLSKGVEWRMRINWARLRQEGILQRGWQFHQDVIYKPMGVPLHFSARIAWFDTDSYDVRFYNFENGMMYQFGIPAYYGRAWRGYLNLRWKGWRDLVIEARWSATGIAKKESDSESARPASDVGLQLYWAF
;
A
#
# COMPACT_ATOMS: atom_id res chain seq x y z
N LEU A 1 8.14 -7.54 50.83
CA LEU A 1 8.83 -6.48 49.99
C LEU A 1 9.86 -7.11 49.01
N PHE A 2 10.39 -8.30 49.27
CA PHE A 2 11.38 -8.95 48.37
C PHE A 2 10.78 -9.75 47.19
N LEU A 3 9.49 -10.02 47.15
CA LEU A 3 8.80 -10.68 46.05
C LEU A 3 8.22 -9.69 45.03
N PHE A 4 8.23 -8.37 45.32
CA PHE A 4 7.77 -7.31 44.39
C PHE A 4 8.89 -6.77 43.49
N SER A 5 10.15 -6.98 43.84
CA SER A 5 11.31 -6.49 43.07
C SER A 5 11.75 -7.42 41.93
N LEU A 6 11.36 -8.72 41.95
CA LEU A 6 11.65 -9.69 40.88
C LEU A 6 10.65 -9.67 39.72
N TRP A 7 9.58 -8.89 39.83
CA TRP A 7 8.50 -8.81 38.82
C TRP A 7 8.65 -7.64 37.83
N LEU A 8 9.60 -6.73 38.10
CA LEU A 8 9.86 -5.55 37.23
C LEU A 8 10.94 -5.78 36.17
N ALA A 9 11.61 -6.94 36.16
CA ALA A 9 12.75 -7.19 35.26
C ALA A 9 12.42 -7.85 33.93
N HIS A 10 11.14 -8.19 33.64
CA HIS A 10 10.74 -8.86 32.37
C HIS A 10 9.79 -8.06 31.49
N CYS A 11 9.51 -6.83 31.82
CA CYS A 11 8.86 -5.92 30.88
C CYS A 11 9.93 -5.21 30.05
N ALA A 12 10.41 -5.83 28.99
CA ALA A 12 11.05 -5.09 27.92
C ALA A 12 10.05 -3.99 27.49
N PRO A 13 10.43 -2.70 27.50
CA PRO A 13 9.49 -1.66 27.10
C PRO A 13 9.08 -1.92 25.67
N LEU A 14 7.81 -2.24 25.45
CA LEU A 14 7.19 -2.25 24.12
C LEU A 14 7.26 -0.82 23.56
N LYS A 15 8.40 -0.50 22.93
CA LYS A 15 8.79 0.86 22.55
C LYS A 15 7.90 1.50 21.48
N TRP A 16 6.90 0.79 20.92
CA TRP A 16 6.20 1.29 19.71
C TRP A 16 4.72 0.93 19.60
N GLN A 17 3.97 0.91 20.66
CA GLN A 17 2.51 0.93 20.54
C GLN A 17 1.99 2.38 20.51
N THR A 18 2.44 3.14 19.52
CA THR A 18 2.05 4.53 19.40
C THR A 18 1.04 4.71 18.28
N ASN A 19 -0.10 5.37 18.58
CA ASN A 19 -1.08 5.84 17.62
C ASN A 19 -0.48 6.95 16.77
N GLY A 20 0.31 6.65 15.80
CA GLY A 20 0.88 7.63 14.89
C GLY A 20 1.93 6.98 14.03
N PHE A 21 1.65 6.96 12.76
CA PHE A 21 2.67 6.74 11.76
C PHE A 21 3.73 7.83 11.94
N PRO A 22 4.99 7.49 11.67
CA PRO A 22 6.05 8.49 11.57
C PRO A 22 5.63 9.58 10.59
N ALA A 23 5.73 10.85 10.99
CA ALA A 23 5.19 11.97 10.23
C ALA A 23 5.70 12.04 8.78
N HIS A 24 6.96 11.64 8.55
CA HIS A 24 7.59 11.64 7.23
C HIS A 24 7.06 10.53 6.28
N LEU A 25 6.40 9.47 6.78
CA LEU A 25 5.71 8.49 5.93
C LEU A 25 4.31 8.95 5.50
N ILE A 26 3.67 9.82 6.27
CA ILE A 26 2.32 10.31 5.98
C ILE A 26 2.21 10.89 4.57
N PRO A 27 3.11 11.77 4.11
CA PRO A 27 3.02 12.31 2.76
C PRO A 27 3.16 11.26 1.66
N VAL A 28 3.98 10.23 1.89
CA VAL A 28 4.15 9.13 0.94
C VAL A 28 2.84 8.36 0.77
N LEU A 29 2.15 8.09 1.88
CA LEU A 29 0.85 7.41 1.89
C LEU A 29 -0.25 8.23 1.21
N GLU A 30 -0.28 9.54 1.49
CA GLU A 30 -1.23 10.47 0.87
C GLU A 30 -1.01 10.59 -0.63
N ASP A 31 0.25 10.69 -1.07
CA ASP A 31 0.63 10.77 -2.48
C ASP A 31 0.24 9.50 -3.22
N TRP A 32 0.46 8.37 -2.58
CA TRP A 32 0.11 7.09 -3.18
C TRP A 32 -1.41 6.96 -3.42
N VAL A 33 -2.24 7.35 -2.46
CA VAL A 33 -3.71 7.37 -2.64
C VAL A 33 -4.12 8.42 -3.66
N ALA A 34 -3.45 9.57 -3.70
CA ALA A 34 -3.76 10.63 -4.66
C ALA A 34 -3.45 10.24 -6.12
N THR A 35 -2.47 9.33 -6.34
CA THR A 35 -2.10 8.84 -7.67
C THR A 35 -2.84 7.56 -8.08
N ALA A 36 -3.37 6.82 -7.12
CA ALA A 36 -4.19 5.64 -7.39
C ALA A 36 -5.61 6.09 -7.76
N GLU A 37 -5.95 6.09 -9.04
CA GLU A 37 -7.33 6.33 -9.48
C GLU A 37 -8.23 5.16 -9.04
N GLY A 38 -9.22 5.44 -8.19
CA GLY A 38 -10.23 4.48 -7.73
C GLY A 38 -9.92 3.80 -6.38
N ASP A 39 -10.72 2.78 -6.02
CA ASP A 39 -10.67 2.02 -4.75
C ASP A 39 -9.36 1.25 -4.51
N PHE A 40 -8.48 1.23 -5.50
CA PHE A 40 -7.22 0.50 -5.47
C PHE A 40 -6.23 0.96 -4.39
N GLY A 41 -6.34 2.19 -3.92
CA GLY A 41 -5.36 2.82 -3.06
C GLY A 41 -5.40 2.39 -1.60
N SER A 42 -6.57 2.26 -1.03
CA SER A 42 -6.74 2.09 0.42
C SER A 42 -6.38 0.69 0.91
N THR A 43 -6.78 -0.35 0.18
CA THR A 43 -6.64 -1.75 0.61
C THR A 43 -5.19 -2.25 0.52
N ASP A 44 -4.46 -1.88 -0.54
CA ASP A 44 -3.04 -2.23 -0.67
C ASP A 44 -2.18 -1.54 0.39
N LEU A 45 -2.53 -0.30 0.70
CA LEU A 45 -1.87 0.45 1.76
C LEU A 45 -2.11 -0.20 3.12
N GLN A 46 -3.32 -0.69 3.38
CA GLN A 46 -3.63 -1.42 4.59
C GLN A 46 -2.78 -2.68 4.72
N SER A 47 -2.63 -3.47 3.66
CA SER A 47 -1.76 -4.66 3.62
C SER A 47 -0.31 -4.34 3.97
N TRP A 48 0.24 -3.27 3.40
CA TRP A 48 1.61 -2.85 3.67
C TRP A 48 1.79 -2.36 5.11
N LEU A 49 0.84 -1.60 5.63
CA LEU A 49 0.87 -1.14 7.01
C LEU A 49 0.76 -2.28 8.02
N GLU A 50 -0.05 -3.27 7.72
CA GLU A 50 -0.13 -4.50 8.51
C GLU A 50 1.19 -5.30 8.47
N HIS A 51 1.86 -5.31 7.32
CA HIS A 51 3.18 -5.90 7.18
C HIS A 51 4.23 -5.17 8.05
N LEU A 52 4.24 -3.85 8.05
CA LEU A 52 5.12 -3.06 8.93
C LEU A 52 4.80 -3.27 10.42
N GLN A 53 3.54 -3.31 10.78
CA GLN A 53 3.14 -3.57 12.16
C GLN A 53 3.53 -4.97 12.64
N HIS A 54 3.61 -5.94 11.72
CA HIS A 54 4.18 -7.24 12.06
C HIS A 54 5.64 -7.11 12.52
N TYR A 55 6.46 -6.32 11.81
CA TYR A 55 7.86 -6.12 12.21
C TYR A 55 8.01 -5.31 13.50
N ILE A 56 7.02 -4.49 13.87
CA ILE A 56 7.00 -3.85 15.19
C ILE A 56 6.87 -4.90 16.31
N GLN A 57 6.04 -5.93 16.10
CA GLN A 57 5.85 -7.02 17.07
C GLN A 57 6.95 -8.07 17.01
N HIS A 58 7.54 -8.28 15.85
CA HIS A 58 8.57 -9.25 15.53
C HIS A 58 9.72 -8.57 14.78
N PRO A 59 10.60 -7.81 15.47
CA PRO A 59 11.65 -7.03 14.83
C PRO A 59 12.58 -7.89 13.96
N LEU A 60 12.94 -7.35 12.80
CA LEU A 60 13.88 -7.95 11.88
C LEU A 60 15.29 -7.92 12.48
N SER A 61 16.00 -9.05 12.46
CA SER A 61 17.37 -9.09 12.97
C SER A 61 18.33 -8.42 12.00
N LEU A 62 19.03 -7.38 12.43
CA LEU A 62 20.09 -6.70 11.67
C LEU A 62 21.18 -7.66 11.20
N ASN A 63 21.46 -8.68 11.99
CA ASN A 63 22.58 -9.59 11.80
C ASN A 63 22.27 -10.80 10.91
N THR A 64 21.00 -11.22 10.86
CA THR A 64 20.60 -12.39 10.07
C THR A 64 19.68 -12.06 8.90
N ALA A 65 19.12 -10.85 8.87
CA ALA A 65 18.22 -10.44 7.79
C ALA A 65 18.89 -10.58 6.42
N THR A 66 18.18 -11.23 5.53
CA THR A 66 18.52 -11.34 4.12
C THR A 66 18.21 -10.03 3.39
N ARG A 67 18.81 -9.85 2.22
CA ARG A 67 18.49 -8.72 1.33
C ARG A 67 16.99 -8.65 1.02
N ALA A 68 16.38 -9.76 0.67
CA ALA A 68 14.97 -9.83 0.32
C ALA A 68 14.05 -9.45 1.50
N GLU A 69 14.43 -9.75 2.74
CA GLU A 69 13.71 -9.30 3.93
C GLU A 69 13.83 -7.79 4.13
N TRP A 70 15.01 -7.20 3.92
CA TRP A 70 15.17 -5.75 3.90
C TRP A 70 14.33 -5.08 2.80
N GLU A 71 14.37 -5.64 1.59
CA GLU A 71 13.58 -5.18 0.45
C GLU A 71 12.08 -5.25 0.75
N SER A 72 11.62 -6.28 1.49
CA SER A 72 10.20 -6.49 1.82
C SER A 72 9.60 -5.45 2.75
N LEU A 73 10.43 -4.72 3.52
CA LEU A 73 9.96 -3.59 4.33
C LEU A 73 9.37 -2.46 3.47
N GLY A 74 9.87 -2.28 2.24
CA GLY A 74 9.42 -1.21 1.34
C GLY A 74 9.78 0.21 1.82
N LEU A 75 10.69 0.35 2.79
CA LEU A 75 11.05 1.60 3.44
C LEU A 75 12.42 2.13 3.03
N LEU A 76 13.30 1.24 2.60
CA LEU A 76 14.66 1.55 2.22
C LEU A 76 14.82 1.51 0.71
N THR A 77 15.64 2.40 0.19
CA THR A 77 16.10 2.31 -1.20
C THR A 77 17.07 1.14 -1.35
N ALA A 78 17.22 0.63 -2.56
CA ALA A 78 18.17 -0.43 -2.84
C ALA A 78 19.61 -0.04 -2.46
N LEU A 79 20.01 1.24 -2.65
CA LEU A 79 21.32 1.75 -2.23
C LEU A 79 21.51 1.71 -0.71
N GLN A 80 20.49 2.05 0.05
CA GLN A 80 20.53 2.00 1.52
C GLN A 80 20.68 0.57 2.01
N ILE A 81 19.96 -0.38 1.39
CA ILE A 81 20.09 -1.82 1.70
C ILE A 81 21.52 -2.32 1.38
N GLU A 82 22.06 -1.94 0.22
CA GLU A 82 23.46 -2.30 -0.13
C GLU A 82 24.45 -1.76 0.90
N CYS A 83 24.28 -0.52 1.32
CA CYS A 83 25.12 0.08 2.34
C CYS A 83 25.08 -0.69 3.67
N LEU A 84 23.88 -1.04 4.16
CA LEU A 84 23.74 -1.84 5.39
C LEU A 84 24.37 -3.23 5.26
N MET A 85 24.19 -3.88 4.11
CA MET A 85 24.79 -5.19 3.85
C MET A 85 26.32 -5.10 3.78
N SER A 86 26.86 -4.05 3.14
CA SER A 86 28.31 -3.81 3.06
C SER A 86 28.89 -3.48 4.42
N TYR A 87 28.23 -2.62 5.21
CA TYR A 87 28.63 -2.31 6.58
C TYR A 87 28.78 -3.57 7.43
N ARG A 88 27.76 -4.45 7.39
CA ARG A 88 27.80 -5.72 8.11
C ARG A 88 28.94 -6.65 7.66
N MET A 89 29.30 -6.65 6.38
CA MET A 89 30.43 -7.44 5.87
C MET A 89 31.79 -6.88 6.30
N GLU A 90 31.92 -5.57 6.37
CA GLU A 90 33.18 -4.86 6.66
C GLU A 90 33.48 -4.78 8.17
N PHE A 91 32.47 -4.39 8.97
CA PHE A 91 32.61 -4.12 10.39
C PHE A 91 32.11 -5.26 11.30
N GLY A 92 31.48 -6.30 10.71
CA GLY A 92 30.94 -7.43 11.45
C GLY A 92 29.46 -7.22 11.87
N PRO A 93 28.98 -8.05 12.81
CA PRO A 93 27.60 -8.01 13.27
C PRO A 93 27.32 -6.74 14.10
N PHE A 94 26.16 -6.14 13.89
CA PHE A 94 25.65 -5.01 14.67
C PHE A 94 25.50 -5.40 16.16
N ILE A 95 25.97 -4.54 17.05
CA ILE A 95 25.86 -4.71 18.51
C ILE A 95 24.51 -4.18 19.02
N ALA A 96 24.02 -3.08 18.42
CA ALA A 96 22.77 -2.44 18.80
C ALA A 96 22.08 -1.81 17.57
N ALA A 97 20.77 -1.54 17.68
CA ALA A 97 20.02 -0.89 16.60
C ALA A 97 20.49 0.56 16.35
N GLU A 98 21.01 1.21 17.37
CA GLU A 98 21.56 2.56 17.30
C GLU A 98 22.80 2.66 16.41
N GLU A 99 23.53 1.57 16.22
CA GLU A 99 24.71 1.47 15.35
C GLU A 99 24.38 1.66 13.86
N LEU A 100 23.12 1.55 13.46
CA LEU A 100 22.66 1.94 12.12
C LEU A 100 23.06 3.38 11.73
N GLN A 101 23.27 4.26 12.71
CA GLN A 101 23.73 5.62 12.47
C GLN A 101 25.19 5.65 11.96
N ALA A 102 26.02 4.69 12.39
CA ALA A 102 27.43 4.61 11.99
C ALA A 102 27.59 4.19 10.52
N ALA A 103 26.60 3.53 9.92
CA ALA A 103 26.62 3.18 8.51
C ALA A 103 26.62 4.41 7.57
N GLY A 104 26.20 5.60 8.05
CA GLY A 104 26.31 6.88 7.37
C GLY A 104 25.40 7.11 6.16
N CYS A 105 24.76 6.06 5.64
CA CYS A 105 23.94 6.10 4.43
C CYS A 105 22.45 6.33 4.70
N LEU A 106 22.02 6.22 5.95
CA LEU A 106 20.62 6.37 6.32
C LEU A 106 20.34 7.80 6.81
N PRO A 107 19.35 8.50 6.24
CA PRO A 107 18.88 9.77 6.80
C PRO A 107 18.21 9.53 8.17
N LEU A 108 18.13 10.59 8.98
CA LEU A 108 17.54 10.52 10.31
C LEU A 108 16.08 10.02 10.28
N SER A 109 15.34 10.43 9.25
CA SER A 109 13.99 9.94 8.96
C SER A 109 13.92 8.42 8.80
N ALA A 110 14.80 7.83 7.98
CA ALA A 110 14.87 6.38 7.79
C ALA A 110 15.25 5.65 9.09
N LEU A 111 16.21 6.18 9.86
CA LEU A 111 16.61 5.62 11.16
C LEU A 111 15.44 5.59 12.16
N ARG A 112 14.63 6.63 12.18
CA ARG A 112 13.43 6.69 13.05
C ARG A 112 12.40 5.64 12.70
N ILE A 113 12.22 5.38 11.39
CA ILE A 113 11.29 4.35 10.92
C ILE A 113 11.82 2.97 11.26
N LEU A 114 13.10 2.72 10.99
CA LEU A 114 13.71 1.41 11.12
C LEU A 114 13.93 0.98 12.56
N SER A 115 14.37 1.90 13.43
CA SER A 115 14.72 1.58 14.82
C SER A 115 13.72 0.67 15.55
N PRO A 116 12.40 0.82 15.39
CA PRO A 116 11.43 -0.05 16.05
C PRO A 116 11.16 -1.37 15.31
N LEU A 117 11.55 -1.44 14.03
CA LEU A 117 11.30 -2.58 13.18
C LEU A 117 12.46 -3.59 13.19
N VAL A 118 13.57 -3.24 13.84
CA VAL A 118 14.81 -4.02 13.80
C VAL A 118 15.36 -4.29 15.19
N THR A 119 16.17 -5.34 15.30
CA THR A 119 16.90 -5.71 16.50
C THR A 119 18.29 -6.23 16.15
N ALA A 120 19.29 -5.96 16.98
CA ALA A 120 20.61 -6.54 16.84
C ALA A 120 20.69 -7.99 17.39
N GLN A 121 19.69 -8.42 18.15
CA GLN A 121 19.64 -9.76 18.67
C GLN A 121 19.53 -10.78 17.52
N THR A 122 20.43 -11.73 17.49
CA THR A 122 20.32 -12.92 16.67
C THR A 122 19.33 -13.87 17.34
N ALA A 123 18.10 -13.90 16.83
CA ALA A 123 17.24 -15.05 17.14
C ALA A 123 18.00 -16.29 16.64
N GLY A 124 18.30 -17.21 17.53
CA GLY A 124 19.02 -18.42 17.17
C GLY A 124 18.34 -19.08 15.98
N GLN A 125 19.07 -19.25 14.87
CA GLN A 125 18.61 -20.02 13.71
C GLN A 125 18.55 -21.50 14.08
N SER A 126 17.56 -21.87 14.87
CA SER A 126 17.21 -23.27 15.06
C SER A 126 16.39 -23.71 13.86
N ARG A 127 16.73 -24.88 13.29
CA ARG A 127 15.93 -25.52 12.24
C ARG A 127 14.46 -25.44 12.59
N ALA A 128 13.62 -25.21 11.59
CA ALA A 128 12.18 -25.13 11.72
C ALA A 128 11.63 -26.46 12.28
N ASP A 129 11.47 -26.53 13.59
CA ASP A 129 10.67 -27.55 14.24
C ASP A 129 9.24 -27.02 14.35
N LEU A 130 8.32 -27.63 13.63
CA LEU A 130 6.91 -27.22 13.61
C LEU A 130 6.30 -27.23 15.04
N PHE A 131 6.66 -28.20 15.88
CA PHE A 131 6.22 -28.23 17.27
C PHE A 131 6.72 -27.03 18.07
N ARG A 132 7.98 -26.64 17.87
CA ARG A 132 8.56 -25.45 18.49
C ARG A 132 7.89 -24.18 17.96
N MET A 133 7.68 -24.08 16.65
CA MET A 133 6.98 -22.95 16.04
C MET A 133 5.57 -22.78 16.62
N LEU A 134 4.83 -23.86 16.77
CA LEU A 134 3.52 -23.84 17.40
C LEU A 134 3.60 -23.51 18.90
N ARG A 135 4.53 -24.10 19.65
CA ARG A 135 4.63 -23.85 21.10
C ARG A 135 5.06 -22.43 21.43
N ASP A 136 6.07 -21.91 20.74
CA ASP A 136 6.72 -20.64 21.07
C ASP A 136 6.08 -19.44 20.34
N SER A 137 5.09 -19.66 19.47
CA SER A 137 4.39 -18.61 18.73
C SER A 137 3.40 -17.85 19.61
N ARG A 138 3.38 -16.53 19.43
CA ARG A 138 2.39 -15.65 20.07
C ARG A 138 1.08 -15.65 19.30
N GLN A 139 -0.02 -15.62 20.04
CA GLN A 139 -1.35 -15.54 19.50
C GLN A 139 -1.90 -14.12 19.65
N SER A 140 -2.73 -13.70 18.73
CA SER A 140 -3.43 -12.43 18.81
C SER A 140 -4.83 -12.54 18.22
N LEU A 141 -5.78 -11.89 18.88
CA LEU A 141 -7.16 -11.74 18.44
C LEU A 141 -7.46 -10.25 18.28
N LEU A 142 -8.05 -9.87 17.16
CA LEU A 142 -8.55 -8.54 16.91
C LEU A 142 -10.01 -8.62 16.50
N ILE A 143 -10.83 -7.85 17.18
CA ILE A 143 -12.26 -7.67 16.88
C ILE A 143 -12.48 -6.18 16.70
N ARG A 144 -13.11 -5.78 15.61
CA ARG A 144 -13.46 -4.39 15.34
C ARG A 144 -14.90 -4.29 14.89
N TRP A 145 -15.59 -3.33 15.45
CA TRP A 145 -16.88 -2.87 15.01
C TRP A 145 -16.80 -1.40 14.60
N SER A 146 -17.47 -1.03 13.52
CA SER A 146 -17.62 0.37 13.13
C SER A 146 -18.95 0.60 12.43
N ARG A 147 -19.47 1.83 12.54
CA ARG A 147 -20.75 2.22 11.96
C ARG A 147 -20.74 3.69 11.57
N SER A 148 -21.34 4.00 10.43
CA SER A 148 -21.72 5.36 10.09
C SER A 148 -23.00 5.73 10.84
N MET A 149 -22.97 6.88 11.50
CA MET A 149 -24.11 7.40 12.30
C MET A 149 -25.05 8.27 11.45
N MET A 150 -24.72 8.47 10.16
CA MET A 150 -25.58 9.24 9.25
C MET A 150 -26.75 8.37 8.80
N PRO A 151 -27.98 8.94 8.77
CA PRO A 151 -29.12 8.25 8.19
C PRO A 151 -28.87 7.91 6.73
N ASP A 152 -29.21 6.69 6.35
CA ASP A 152 -29.11 6.24 4.96
C ASP A 152 -30.38 5.42 4.66
N TRP A 153 -31.22 5.96 3.77
CA TRP A 153 -32.51 5.37 3.39
C TRP A 153 -32.39 3.95 2.82
N ARG A 154 -31.21 3.55 2.37
CA ARG A 154 -30.98 2.19 1.85
C ARG A 154 -31.12 1.09 2.91
N TYR A 155 -31.05 1.47 4.18
CA TYR A 155 -31.33 0.56 5.31
C TYR A 155 -32.77 0.63 5.80
N ASP A 156 -33.55 1.60 5.33
CA ASP A 156 -34.95 1.73 5.73
C ASP A 156 -35.79 0.72 4.96
N VAL A 157 -36.78 0.13 5.67
CA VAL A 157 -37.71 -0.79 5.03
C VAL A 157 -38.72 0.03 4.22
N ASP A 158 -38.78 -0.21 2.93
CA ASP A 158 -39.80 0.39 2.09
C ASP A 158 -41.18 -0.15 2.47
N SER A 159 -42.11 0.77 2.77
CA SER A 159 -43.47 0.45 3.22
C SER A 159 -44.33 -0.30 2.18
N LEU A 160 -43.97 -0.23 0.90
CA LEU A 160 -44.69 -0.88 -0.19
C LEU A 160 -44.15 -2.29 -0.47
N SER A 161 -42.85 -2.47 -0.49
CA SER A 161 -42.22 -3.75 -0.77
C SER A 161 -41.98 -4.62 0.45
N GLY A 162 -41.90 -4.03 1.63
CA GLY A 162 -41.56 -4.70 2.89
C GLY A 162 -40.08 -5.06 3.03
N TYR A 163 -39.20 -4.58 2.09
CA TYR A 163 -37.77 -4.86 2.08
C TYR A 163 -36.97 -3.57 2.09
N SER A 164 -35.78 -3.62 2.65
CA SER A 164 -34.76 -2.57 2.54
C SER A 164 -33.93 -2.76 1.26
N TRP A 165 -33.32 -1.67 0.76
CA TRP A 165 -32.43 -1.75 -0.40
C TRP A 165 -31.19 -2.61 -0.11
N PHE A 166 -30.56 -2.41 1.08
CA PHE A 166 -29.50 -3.27 1.55
C PHE A 166 -30.08 -4.39 2.42
N GLU A 167 -29.59 -5.62 2.22
CA GLU A 167 -30.09 -6.79 2.93
C GLU A 167 -29.66 -6.84 4.40
N GLY A 168 -28.45 -6.32 4.69
CA GLY A 168 -27.85 -6.39 6.03
C GLY A 168 -27.82 -5.07 6.80
N SER A 169 -27.23 -5.11 7.99
CA SER A 169 -27.12 -3.97 8.90
C SER A 169 -26.04 -2.98 8.46
N PRO A 170 -26.09 -1.70 8.88
CA PRO A 170 -25.08 -0.68 8.61
C PRO A 170 -23.75 -0.91 9.37
N ASP A 171 -23.65 -1.99 10.14
CA ASP A 171 -22.48 -2.30 10.94
C ASP A 171 -21.41 -2.98 10.09
N ARG A 172 -20.17 -2.51 10.21
CA ARG A 172 -18.99 -3.20 9.71
C ARG A 172 -18.38 -4.02 10.84
N LEU A 173 -18.09 -5.27 10.57
CA LEU A 173 -17.47 -6.18 11.53
C LEU A 173 -16.17 -6.74 10.92
N PHE A 174 -15.12 -6.77 11.71
CA PHE A 174 -13.84 -7.34 11.33
C PHE A 174 -13.33 -8.23 12.46
N LEU A 175 -12.94 -9.44 12.11
CA LEU A 175 -12.37 -10.42 13.03
C LEU A 175 -11.06 -10.96 12.45
N ARG A 176 -10.00 -10.98 13.24
CA ARG A 176 -8.73 -11.61 12.85
C ARG A 176 -8.11 -12.36 14.00
N PHE A 177 -7.83 -13.62 13.76
CA PHE A 177 -6.96 -14.44 14.61
C PHE A 177 -5.64 -14.67 13.91
N ARG A 178 -4.55 -14.54 14.64
CA ARG A 178 -3.21 -14.78 14.13
C ARG A 178 -2.32 -15.42 15.16
N ARG A 179 -1.50 -16.36 14.71
CA ARG A 179 -0.43 -16.99 15.46
C ARG A 179 0.87 -16.84 14.69
N ALA A 180 1.93 -16.30 15.32
CA ALA A 180 3.18 -16.00 14.63
C ALA A 180 4.41 -16.18 15.52
N LEU A 181 5.51 -16.62 14.91
CA LEU A 181 6.84 -16.69 15.50
C LEU A 181 7.84 -15.97 14.61
N GLY A 182 8.17 -14.72 14.96
CA GLY A 182 9.06 -13.89 14.17
C GLY A 182 8.62 -13.81 12.71
N THR A 183 9.59 -13.90 11.79
CA THR A 183 9.36 -13.96 10.34
C THR A 183 9.24 -15.39 9.82
N GLN A 184 9.51 -16.41 10.68
CA GLN A 184 9.61 -17.81 10.28
C GLN A 184 8.26 -18.51 10.14
N PHE A 185 7.29 -18.15 11.00
CA PHE A 185 5.98 -18.81 11.03
C PHE A 185 4.85 -17.81 11.17
N SER A 186 3.80 -17.99 10.39
CA SER A 186 2.54 -17.27 10.55
C SER A 186 1.39 -18.13 10.08
N MET A 187 0.37 -18.29 10.90
CA MET A 187 -0.93 -18.83 10.51
C MET A 187 -2.03 -17.94 11.07
N GLY A 188 -3.15 -17.88 10.37
CA GLY A 188 -4.28 -17.10 10.84
C GLY A 188 -5.43 -17.08 9.85
N PHE A 189 -6.51 -16.47 10.30
CA PHE A 189 -7.66 -16.17 9.46
C PHE A 189 -8.13 -14.73 9.70
N THR A 190 -8.74 -14.16 8.67
CA THR A 190 -9.36 -12.84 8.68
C THR A 190 -10.76 -12.99 8.13
N ALA A 191 -11.75 -12.38 8.79
CA ALA A 191 -13.14 -12.36 8.37
C ALA A 191 -13.65 -10.93 8.41
N GLU A 192 -14.42 -10.53 7.42
CA GLU A 192 -15.03 -9.20 7.33
C GLU A 192 -16.48 -9.29 6.86
N LYS A 193 -17.28 -8.38 7.38
CA LYS A 193 -18.62 -8.05 6.93
C LYS A 193 -18.67 -6.55 6.65
N ASP A 194 -18.96 -6.16 5.45
CA ASP A 194 -19.13 -4.76 5.07
C ASP A 194 -20.52 -4.21 5.49
N PRO A 195 -20.65 -2.86 5.63
CA PRO A 195 -21.95 -2.23 5.88
C PRO A 195 -22.94 -2.56 4.76
N GLY A 196 -24.11 -3.07 5.10
CA GLY A 196 -25.15 -3.47 4.13
C GLY A 196 -25.20 -4.94 3.81
N GLU A 197 -24.20 -5.72 4.21
CA GLU A 197 -24.17 -7.18 4.05
C GLU A 197 -24.83 -7.88 5.24
N THR A 198 -25.24 -9.12 5.02
CA THR A 198 -25.78 -9.98 6.08
C THR A 198 -24.69 -10.71 6.84
N LEU A 199 -24.98 -11.20 8.02
CA LEU A 199 -24.12 -12.05 8.84
C LEU A 199 -24.93 -13.18 9.46
N LEU A 200 -24.58 -14.43 9.23
CA LEU A 200 -25.25 -15.63 9.72
C LEU A 200 -26.73 -15.71 9.32
N THR A 201 -27.16 -14.95 8.34
CA THR A 201 -28.53 -14.87 7.83
C THR A 201 -28.52 -14.55 6.34
N GLY A 202 -29.67 -14.66 5.67
CA GLY A 202 -29.84 -14.22 4.29
C GLY A 202 -28.81 -14.84 3.31
N SER A 203 -28.18 -14.01 2.52
CA SER A 203 -27.14 -14.41 1.57
C SER A 203 -25.91 -15.06 2.22
N ASN A 204 -25.55 -14.62 3.45
CA ASN A 204 -24.37 -15.07 4.20
C ASN A 204 -24.76 -15.98 5.39
N ALA A 205 -25.64 -16.97 5.15
CA ALA A 205 -26.12 -17.88 6.19
C ALA A 205 -25.02 -18.66 6.93
N HIS A 206 -23.82 -18.79 6.33
CA HIS A 206 -22.70 -19.54 6.88
C HIS A 206 -21.66 -18.68 7.58
N GLY A 207 -21.85 -17.35 7.66
CA GLY A 207 -20.93 -16.48 8.39
C GLY A 207 -20.69 -15.11 7.77
N PHE A 208 -19.42 -14.77 7.63
CA PHE A 208 -18.96 -13.52 7.03
C PHE A 208 -18.96 -13.61 5.50
N ASP A 209 -19.10 -12.50 4.82
CA ASP A 209 -18.99 -12.40 3.38
C ASP A 209 -17.57 -12.73 2.92
N PHE A 210 -16.59 -12.08 3.50
CA PHE A 210 -15.19 -12.35 3.25
C PHE A 210 -14.56 -13.24 4.31
N LEU A 211 -13.84 -14.29 3.86
CA LEU A 211 -13.02 -15.16 4.71
C LEU A 211 -11.70 -15.47 4.02
N SER A 212 -10.60 -15.14 4.68
CA SER A 212 -9.23 -15.44 4.26
C SER A 212 -8.50 -16.25 5.31
N ALA A 213 -7.68 -17.22 4.90
CA ALA A 213 -6.86 -18.01 5.79
C ALA A 213 -5.49 -18.30 5.17
N HIS A 214 -4.43 -18.25 5.99
CA HIS A 214 -3.07 -18.52 5.53
C HIS A 214 -2.28 -19.39 6.52
N LEU A 215 -1.35 -20.16 5.96
CA LEU A 215 -0.23 -20.79 6.66
C LEU A 215 1.05 -20.46 5.90
N PHE A 216 2.00 -19.79 6.54
CA PHE A 216 3.24 -19.33 5.96
C PHE A 216 4.42 -19.76 6.82
N ILE A 217 5.36 -20.52 6.25
CA ILE A 217 6.50 -21.08 6.96
C ILE A 217 7.77 -20.79 6.16
N ARG A 218 8.82 -20.34 6.84
CA ARG A 218 10.14 -20.09 6.25
C ARG A 218 11.19 -21.03 6.87
N ASP A 219 12.24 -21.29 6.07
CA ASP A 219 13.42 -22.07 6.46
C ASP A 219 13.09 -23.45 7.03
N ILE A 220 12.12 -24.14 6.40
CA ILE A 220 11.69 -25.49 6.74
C ILE A 220 12.85 -26.48 6.62
N SER A 221 13.61 -26.36 5.53
CA SER A 221 14.81 -27.14 5.28
C SER A 221 15.80 -26.34 4.42
N PRO A 222 17.04 -26.79 4.26
CA PRO A 222 17.99 -26.15 3.33
C PRO A 222 17.48 -26.05 1.89
N ALA A 223 16.64 -26.98 1.46
CA ALA A 223 16.04 -26.98 0.11
C ALA A 223 14.72 -26.21 0.04
N LEU A 224 13.85 -26.30 1.06
CA LEU A 224 12.54 -25.62 1.09
C LEU A 224 12.62 -24.38 1.98
N ARG A 225 12.82 -23.22 1.33
CA ARG A 225 13.01 -21.92 1.99
C ARG A 225 11.71 -21.27 2.42
N THR A 226 10.65 -21.43 1.65
CA THR A 226 9.33 -20.83 1.94
C THR A 226 8.24 -21.77 1.48
N LEU A 227 7.21 -21.91 2.30
CA LEU A 227 5.95 -22.57 1.97
C LEU A 227 4.80 -21.62 2.32
N ALA A 228 3.94 -21.35 1.38
CA ALA A 228 2.72 -20.60 1.54
C ALA A 228 1.53 -21.52 1.18
N LEU A 229 0.57 -21.66 2.09
CA LEU A 229 -0.66 -22.41 1.89
C LEU A 229 -1.86 -21.52 2.23
N GLY A 230 -2.94 -21.64 1.48
CA GLY A 230 -4.12 -20.76 1.60
C GLY A 230 -3.94 -19.46 0.84
N ASP A 231 -4.12 -18.32 1.49
CA ASP A 231 -4.12 -17.01 0.83
C ASP A 231 -2.74 -16.34 0.91
N PHE A 232 -2.20 -15.97 -0.25
CA PHE A 232 -0.88 -15.35 -0.40
C PHE A 232 -0.84 -14.35 -1.55
N THR A 233 0.21 -13.53 -1.60
CA THR A 233 0.51 -12.60 -2.70
C THR A 233 1.79 -13.00 -3.43
N VAL A 234 1.88 -12.61 -4.71
CA VAL A 234 3.02 -12.93 -5.57
C VAL A 234 3.58 -11.65 -6.20
N ASN A 235 4.92 -11.50 -6.14
CA ASN A 235 5.64 -10.37 -6.73
C ASN A 235 6.79 -10.87 -7.59
N LEU A 236 6.78 -10.54 -8.88
CA LEU A 236 7.77 -10.96 -9.85
C LEU A 236 8.39 -9.75 -10.57
N GLY A 237 9.70 -9.78 -10.77
CA GLY A 237 10.46 -8.77 -11.51
C GLY A 237 10.28 -7.34 -11.00
N GLN A 238 10.13 -6.41 -11.93
CA GLN A 238 9.77 -5.01 -11.68
C GLN A 238 8.24 -4.78 -11.78
N GLY A 239 7.47 -5.87 -11.78
CA GLY A 239 6.00 -5.84 -11.81
C GLY A 239 5.40 -5.72 -13.20
N LEU A 240 6.15 -6.01 -14.25
CA LEU A 240 5.59 -5.99 -15.61
C LEU A 240 4.62 -7.13 -15.88
N ILE A 241 4.82 -8.32 -15.32
CA ILE A 241 3.92 -9.45 -15.50
C ILE A 241 3.01 -9.70 -14.30
N MET A 242 3.51 -9.50 -13.07
CA MET A 242 2.75 -9.74 -11.84
C MET A 242 3.33 -9.00 -10.65
N HIS A 243 2.47 -8.26 -9.95
CA HIS A 243 2.78 -7.68 -8.64
C HIS A 243 1.48 -7.48 -7.87
N SER A 244 1.21 -8.32 -6.88
CA SER A 244 0.01 -8.25 -6.05
C SER A 244 0.24 -7.62 -4.67
N GLY A 245 1.50 -7.38 -4.31
CA GLY A 245 1.88 -6.67 -3.09
C GLY A 245 1.85 -5.15 -3.23
N PHE A 246 2.15 -4.47 -2.13
CA PHE A 246 2.31 -3.02 -2.13
C PHE A 246 3.47 -2.60 -3.04
N GLY A 247 3.21 -1.62 -3.90
CA GLY A 247 4.22 -1.07 -4.80
C GLY A 247 4.17 0.45 -4.82
N VAL A 248 5.24 1.11 -4.37
CA VAL A 248 5.32 2.57 -4.39
C VAL A 248 5.32 3.06 -5.84
N SER A 249 4.40 3.94 -6.17
CA SER A 249 4.39 4.74 -7.41
C SER A 249 5.20 6.03 -7.22
N LYS A 250 5.08 6.97 -8.13
CA LYS A 250 5.66 8.31 -7.97
C LYS A 250 5.19 8.94 -6.65
N SER A 251 6.13 9.30 -5.81
CA SER A 251 5.84 9.82 -4.47
C SER A 251 6.93 10.82 -4.05
N ALA A 252 6.78 11.35 -2.84
CA ALA A 252 7.79 12.17 -2.20
C ALA A 252 9.15 11.45 -2.00
N MET A 253 9.17 10.12 -2.05
CA MET A 253 10.40 9.32 -1.99
C MET A 253 10.98 9.14 -3.40
N ALA A 254 11.63 10.19 -3.91
CA ALA A 254 12.11 10.27 -5.29
C ALA A 254 13.08 9.14 -5.71
N MET A 255 13.70 8.46 -4.74
CA MET A 255 14.65 7.38 -4.97
C MET A 255 14.01 5.98 -4.99
N GLN A 256 12.70 5.83 -4.69
CA GLN A 256 12.02 4.53 -4.67
C GLN A 256 11.39 4.19 -6.01
N ILE A 257 12.22 3.88 -6.99
CA ILE A 257 11.79 3.55 -8.36
C ILE A 257 11.86 2.05 -8.68
N ALA A 258 12.61 1.27 -7.90
CA ALA A 258 12.76 -0.16 -8.10
C ALA A 258 11.68 -0.94 -7.33
N ARG A 259 11.09 -1.95 -7.98
CA ARG A 259 10.28 -2.96 -7.30
C ARG A 259 11.20 -3.99 -6.69
N THR A 260 11.07 -4.20 -5.40
CA THR A 260 11.91 -5.11 -4.63
C THR A 260 11.06 -5.92 -3.67
N GLY A 261 11.58 -7.00 -3.11
CA GLY A 261 10.93 -7.77 -2.07
C GLY A 261 10.82 -9.26 -2.34
N GLU A 262 10.22 -9.95 -1.37
CA GLU A 262 10.00 -11.39 -1.44
C GLU A 262 8.96 -11.77 -2.50
N PRO A 263 9.20 -12.84 -3.25
CA PRO A 263 8.28 -13.26 -4.31
C PRO A 263 6.95 -13.80 -3.78
N LEU A 264 6.97 -14.42 -2.61
CA LEU A 264 5.79 -14.95 -1.94
C LEU A 264 5.64 -14.29 -0.59
N GLN A 265 4.46 -13.73 -0.32
CA GLN A 265 4.13 -13.13 0.97
C GLN A 265 2.76 -13.64 1.44
N ARG A 266 2.58 -13.76 2.77
CA ARG A 266 1.27 -14.09 3.35
C ARG A 266 0.28 -13.00 3.04
N TYR A 267 -0.95 -13.38 2.79
CA TYR A 267 -2.05 -12.44 2.67
C TYR A 267 -2.75 -12.26 4.03
N THR A 268 -2.99 -11.02 4.43
CA THR A 268 -3.63 -10.68 5.71
C THR A 268 -4.63 -9.53 5.58
N SER A 269 -4.85 -9.04 4.38
CA SER A 269 -5.78 -7.95 4.07
C SER A 269 -7.20 -8.46 3.87
N VAL A 270 -8.10 -7.54 3.54
CA VAL A 270 -9.52 -7.79 3.25
C VAL A 270 -9.88 -7.47 1.79
N ASP A 271 -8.91 -7.36 0.90
CA ASP A 271 -9.18 -7.21 -0.54
C ASP A 271 -9.55 -8.57 -1.13
N GLU A 272 -10.79 -8.73 -1.52
CA GLU A 272 -11.35 -10.01 -1.97
C GLU A 272 -10.79 -10.48 -3.31
N ASN A 273 -10.32 -9.55 -4.13
CA ASN A 273 -10.02 -9.82 -5.54
C ASN A 273 -8.52 -9.84 -5.87
N ARG A 274 -7.61 -9.58 -4.89
CA ARG A 274 -6.18 -9.42 -5.17
C ARG A 274 -5.26 -10.36 -4.42
N HIS A 275 -5.76 -11.45 -3.95
CA HIS A 275 -4.96 -12.51 -3.37
C HIS A 275 -5.05 -13.77 -4.21
N PHE A 276 -4.10 -14.66 -4.00
CA PHE A 276 -4.08 -15.98 -4.60
C PHE A 276 -4.40 -17.01 -3.53
N ARG A 277 -5.33 -17.90 -3.79
CA ARG A 277 -5.71 -18.99 -2.88
C ARG A 277 -5.20 -20.31 -3.43
N GLY A 278 -4.25 -20.93 -2.72
CA GLY A 278 -3.62 -22.15 -3.21
C GLY A 278 -2.32 -22.50 -2.49
N VAL A 279 -1.27 -22.78 -3.26
CA VAL A 279 0.04 -23.18 -2.76
C VAL A 279 1.15 -22.43 -3.47
N GLY A 280 2.16 -22.00 -2.70
CA GLY A 280 3.40 -21.43 -3.22
C GLY A 280 4.62 -21.96 -2.46
N ALA A 281 5.73 -22.19 -3.16
CA ALA A 281 6.97 -22.63 -2.56
C ALA A 281 8.19 -21.90 -3.15
N LYS A 282 9.17 -21.61 -2.30
CA LYS A 282 10.52 -21.19 -2.69
C LYS A 282 11.49 -22.28 -2.35
N LEU A 283 12.16 -22.82 -3.35
CA LEU A 283 13.12 -23.93 -3.28
C LEU A 283 14.52 -23.41 -3.57
N GLN A 284 15.50 -23.81 -2.78
CA GLN A 284 16.90 -23.59 -3.09
C GLN A 284 17.46 -24.80 -3.83
N LEU A 285 17.73 -24.64 -5.13
CA LEU A 285 18.28 -25.70 -5.99
C LEU A 285 19.81 -25.80 -5.88
N GLY A 286 20.46 -24.71 -5.49
CA GLY A 286 21.90 -24.65 -5.33
C GLY A 286 22.32 -23.44 -4.51
N LYS A 287 23.63 -23.24 -4.31
CA LYS A 287 24.15 -22.12 -3.50
C LYS A 287 23.78 -20.72 -4.06
N LYS A 288 23.49 -20.65 -5.34
CA LYS A 288 23.21 -19.40 -6.06
C LYS A 288 21.90 -19.44 -6.85
N THR A 289 21.16 -20.53 -6.77
CA THR A 289 19.97 -20.77 -7.62
C THR A 289 18.77 -21.08 -6.75
N ASP A 290 17.75 -20.26 -6.87
CA ASP A 290 16.44 -20.42 -6.26
C ASP A 290 15.36 -20.65 -7.33
N LEU A 291 14.36 -21.46 -6.99
CA LEU A 291 13.16 -21.69 -7.78
C LEU A 291 11.94 -21.31 -6.93
N VAL A 292 11.07 -20.49 -7.48
CA VAL A 292 9.75 -20.19 -6.92
C VAL A 292 8.70 -20.80 -7.83
N VAL A 293 7.74 -21.49 -7.25
CA VAL A 293 6.59 -22.03 -7.96
C VAL A 293 5.32 -21.74 -7.17
N PHE A 294 4.23 -21.49 -7.86
CA PHE A 294 2.92 -21.31 -7.23
C PHE A 294 1.79 -21.72 -8.14
N ALA A 295 0.69 -22.13 -7.51
CA ALA A 295 -0.57 -22.43 -8.17
C ALA A 295 -1.73 -21.96 -7.30
N SER A 296 -2.74 -21.37 -7.92
CA SER A 296 -3.92 -20.80 -7.27
C SER A 296 -5.17 -21.11 -8.05
N SER A 297 -6.27 -21.32 -7.33
CA SER A 297 -7.62 -21.37 -7.91
C SER A 297 -8.53 -20.58 -6.96
N ASN A 298 -9.02 -19.45 -7.42
CA ASN A 298 -9.91 -18.57 -6.66
C ASN A 298 -11.14 -18.20 -7.47
N ARG A 299 -12.23 -17.83 -6.80
CA ARG A 299 -13.37 -17.17 -7.42
C ARG A 299 -13.24 -15.66 -7.15
N ILE A 300 -13.52 -14.87 -8.18
CA ILE A 300 -13.46 -13.42 -8.13
C ILE A 300 -14.75 -12.83 -8.70
N ASP A 301 -15.01 -11.59 -8.35
CA ASP A 301 -16.19 -10.86 -8.79
C ASP A 301 -16.00 -10.35 -10.21
N ALA A 302 -17.03 -10.54 -11.02
CA ALA A 302 -16.99 -10.11 -12.40
C ALA A 302 -18.37 -9.72 -12.92
N SER A 303 -18.43 -8.66 -13.71
CA SER A 303 -19.66 -8.26 -14.40
C SER A 303 -19.97 -9.20 -15.55
N GLN A 304 -21.05 -9.97 -15.42
CA GLN A 304 -21.49 -10.90 -16.45
C GLN A 304 -22.16 -10.16 -17.62
N PHE A 305 -21.74 -10.46 -18.83
CA PHE A 305 -22.37 -9.96 -20.06
C PHE A 305 -23.31 -11.00 -20.65
N ALA A 306 -22.93 -12.27 -20.58
CA ALA A 306 -23.74 -13.43 -20.98
C ALA A 306 -23.39 -14.61 -20.09
N LYS A 307 -24.14 -15.71 -20.20
CA LYS A 307 -23.97 -16.91 -19.36
C LYS A 307 -22.51 -17.41 -19.27
N ASP A 308 -21.73 -17.26 -20.35
CA ASP A 308 -20.37 -17.79 -20.49
C ASP A 308 -19.30 -16.71 -20.77
N SER A 309 -19.64 -15.44 -20.52
CA SER A 309 -18.71 -14.32 -20.72
C SER A 309 -18.87 -13.22 -19.68
N VAL A 310 -17.74 -12.56 -19.37
CA VAL A 310 -17.65 -11.44 -18.45
C VAL A 310 -17.04 -10.24 -19.15
N SER A 311 -17.52 -9.04 -18.81
CA SER A 311 -17.05 -7.78 -19.41
C SER A 311 -15.94 -7.10 -18.60
N SER A 312 -15.94 -7.25 -17.28
CA SER A 312 -14.96 -6.59 -16.40
C SER A 312 -14.79 -7.33 -15.07
N PHE A 313 -13.61 -7.20 -14.49
CA PHE A 313 -13.37 -7.60 -13.11
C PHE A 313 -13.90 -6.50 -12.18
N LEU A 314 -14.59 -6.89 -11.13
CA LEU A 314 -15.04 -6.00 -10.07
C LEU A 314 -14.08 -6.14 -8.88
N THR A 315 -13.74 -5.02 -8.28
CA THR A 315 -12.74 -4.97 -7.22
C THR A 315 -13.25 -4.29 -5.93
N SER A 316 -14.55 -3.98 -5.88
CA SER A 316 -15.16 -3.34 -4.70
C SER A 316 -15.30 -4.29 -3.51
N GLY A 317 -15.54 -5.58 -3.74
CA GLY A 317 -15.84 -6.56 -2.69
C GLY A 317 -17.11 -6.20 -1.90
N LEU A 318 -18.12 -5.61 -2.53
CA LEU A 318 -19.36 -5.21 -1.89
C LEU A 318 -20.52 -6.05 -2.41
N HIS A 319 -21.27 -6.71 -1.50
CA HIS A 319 -22.36 -7.64 -1.81
C HIS A 319 -23.63 -7.31 -1.03
N ARG A 320 -24.02 -6.03 -1.03
CA ARG A 320 -25.06 -5.42 -0.19
C ARG A 320 -26.46 -5.56 -0.75
N ASP A 321 -26.57 -5.52 -2.08
CA ASP A 321 -27.85 -5.57 -2.79
C ASP A 321 -27.87 -6.68 -3.86
N TYR A 322 -29.03 -6.91 -4.47
CA TYR A 322 -29.21 -7.95 -5.47
C TYR A 322 -28.26 -7.82 -6.66
N SER A 323 -27.99 -6.60 -7.11
CA SER A 323 -27.11 -6.35 -8.26
C SER A 323 -25.65 -6.69 -7.94
N GLU A 324 -25.14 -6.19 -6.81
CA GLU A 324 -23.78 -6.49 -6.34
C GLU A 324 -23.59 -7.99 -6.13
N ARG A 325 -24.54 -8.67 -5.49
CA ARG A 325 -24.49 -10.14 -5.28
C ARG A 325 -24.55 -10.96 -6.57
N SER A 326 -25.18 -10.45 -7.62
CA SER A 326 -25.22 -11.16 -8.91
C SER A 326 -23.82 -11.29 -9.55
N PHE A 327 -22.87 -10.48 -9.13
CA PHE A 327 -21.48 -10.47 -9.59
C PHE A 327 -20.52 -11.21 -8.65
N GLU A 328 -20.97 -11.52 -7.44
CA GLU A 328 -20.19 -12.20 -6.42
C GLU A 328 -19.70 -13.55 -6.88
N ASN A 329 -18.41 -13.83 -6.70
CA ASN A 329 -17.79 -15.13 -6.99
C ASN A 329 -18.12 -15.70 -8.37
N SER A 330 -18.46 -14.84 -9.35
CA SER A 330 -19.04 -15.21 -10.64
C SER A 330 -18.04 -15.74 -11.65
N LEU A 331 -16.73 -15.53 -11.43
CA LEU A 331 -15.64 -15.98 -12.31
C LEU A 331 -14.61 -16.79 -11.54
N ARG A 332 -14.33 -18.02 -12.00
CA ARG A 332 -13.18 -18.78 -11.49
C ARG A 332 -11.91 -18.38 -12.22
N GLN A 333 -10.92 -17.92 -11.46
CA GLN A 333 -9.57 -17.64 -11.94
C GLN A 333 -8.62 -18.73 -11.46
N GLN A 334 -7.83 -19.27 -12.35
CA GLN A 334 -6.71 -20.17 -12.08
C GLN A 334 -5.42 -19.45 -12.48
N VAL A 335 -4.41 -19.49 -11.61
CA VAL A 335 -3.12 -18.88 -11.89
C VAL A 335 -2.03 -19.86 -11.51
N ALA A 336 -1.10 -20.11 -12.43
CA ALA A 336 0.08 -20.89 -12.16
C ALA A 336 1.31 -20.16 -12.70
N GLY A 337 2.40 -20.24 -11.96
CA GLY A 337 3.60 -19.55 -12.41
C GLY A 337 4.82 -19.89 -11.58
N GLY A 338 5.93 -19.27 -11.97
CA GLY A 338 7.18 -19.48 -11.28
C GLY A 338 8.27 -18.51 -11.71
N ARG A 339 9.37 -18.61 -10.99
CA ARG A 339 10.57 -17.82 -11.20
C ARG A 339 11.79 -18.68 -10.92
N ILE A 340 12.74 -18.72 -11.85
CA ILE A 340 14.08 -19.21 -11.60
C ILE A 340 15.00 -18.01 -11.42
N GLU A 341 15.81 -18.03 -10.37
CA GLU A 341 16.72 -16.94 -9.99
C GLU A 341 18.14 -17.45 -9.89
N LEU A 342 19.07 -16.70 -10.48
CA LEU A 342 20.50 -16.86 -10.29
C LEU A 342 21.02 -15.58 -9.61
N GLU A 343 21.53 -15.71 -8.37
CA GLU A 343 22.05 -14.59 -7.61
C GLU A 343 23.52 -14.78 -7.24
N THR A 344 24.29 -13.70 -7.43
CA THR A 344 25.67 -13.55 -6.97
C THR A 344 25.80 -12.28 -6.14
N VAL A 345 26.98 -11.98 -5.63
CA VAL A 345 27.23 -10.73 -4.88
C VAL A 345 26.93 -9.49 -5.74
N HIS A 346 27.32 -9.51 -7.04
CA HIS A 346 27.26 -8.35 -7.91
C HIS A 346 26.05 -8.34 -8.85
N PHE A 347 25.51 -9.47 -9.22
CA PHE A 347 24.38 -9.53 -10.14
C PHE A 347 23.33 -10.56 -9.72
N ARG A 348 22.11 -10.31 -10.12
CA ARG A 348 20.96 -11.20 -10.02
C ARG A 348 20.20 -11.19 -11.34
N VAL A 349 19.89 -12.36 -11.86
CA VAL A 349 19.08 -12.54 -13.08
C VAL A 349 17.96 -13.50 -12.76
N ARG A 350 16.75 -13.18 -13.23
CA ARG A 350 15.54 -13.97 -12.98
C ARG A 350 14.76 -14.14 -14.29
N ALA A 351 14.30 -15.36 -14.54
CA ALA A 351 13.34 -15.66 -15.59
C ALA A 351 11.99 -16.00 -14.91
N ASN A 352 10.93 -15.34 -15.34
CA ASN A 352 9.61 -15.43 -14.74
C ASN A 352 8.59 -15.85 -15.79
N GLY A 353 7.58 -16.62 -15.38
CA GLY A 353 6.44 -16.99 -16.21
C GLY A 353 5.17 -17.11 -15.38
N VAL A 354 4.06 -16.63 -15.92
CA VAL A 354 2.73 -16.70 -15.29
C VAL A 354 1.68 -17.01 -16.33
N TRP A 355 0.91 -18.03 -16.06
CA TRP A 355 -0.27 -18.40 -16.82
C TRP A 355 -1.53 -18.09 -16.02
N PHE A 356 -2.51 -17.49 -16.69
CA PHE A 356 -3.87 -17.23 -16.21
C PHE A 356 -4.86 -18.05 -16.98
N GLY A 357 -5.82 -18.68 -16.30
CA GLY A 357 -6.93 -19.38 -16.86
C GLY A 357 -8.25 -18.93 -16.23
N TYR A 358 -9.30 -18.84 -17.05
CA TYR A 358 -10.63 -18.41 -16.64
C TYR A 358 -11.67 -19.41 -17.12
N ASP A 359 -12.66 -19.72 -16.29
CA ASP A 359 -13.75 -20.62 -16.66
C ASP A 359 -14.75 -19.99 -17.65
N LYS A 360 -14.81 -18.64 -17.69
CA LYS A 360 -15.61 -17.87 -18.64
C LYS A 360 -14.73 -17.02 -19.54
N THR A 361 -15.25 -16.66 -20.72
CA THR A 361 -14.52 -15.80 -21.66
C THR A 361 -14.51 -14.37 -21.19
N ILE A 362 -13.33 -13.76 -21.05
CA ILE A 362 -13.19 -12.33 -20.84
C ILE A 362 -13.49 -11.62 -22.16
N ALA A 363 -14.56 -10.84 -22.22
CA ALA A 363 -15.05 -10.21 -23.44
C ALA A 363 -15.58 -8.77 -23.16
N PRO A 364 -14.72 -7.83 -22.81
CA PRO A 364 -15.13 -6.44 -22.62
C PRO A 364 -15.68 -5.87 -23.92
N THR A 365 -16.75 -5.04 -23.85
CA THR A 365 -17.28 -4.33 -25.02
C THR A 365 -16.16 -3.52 -25.66
N ILE A 366 -16.02 -3.66 -26.99
CA ILE A 366 -14.92 -3.03 -27.73
C ILE A 366 -15.16 -1.53 -27.83
N GLN A 367 -14.19 -0.79 -27.34
CA GLN A 367 -14.09 0.67 -27.47
C GLN A 367 -12.67 1.01 -27.98
N PRO A 368 -12.45 2.18 -28.60
CA PRO A 368 -11.11 2.55 -29.08
C PRO A 368 -10.02 2.42 -28.03
N TYR A 369 -10.29 2.86 -26.78
CA TYR A 369 -9.32 2.88 -25.69
C TYR A 369 -8.98 1.47 -25.15
N ASN A 370 -9.88 0.50 -25.28
CA ASN A 370 -9.69 -0.87 -24.78
C ASN A 370 -9.52 -1.91 -25.91
N ARG A 371 -9.27 -1.45 -27.13
CA ARG A 371 -9.11 -2.32 -28.31
C ARG A 371 -8.11 -3.45 -28.06
N TRP A 372 -7.07 -3.17 -27.33
CA TRP A 372 -5.95 -4.07 -27.08
C TRP A 372 -6.03 -4.81 -25.75
N TYR A 373 -7.08 -4.59 -24.96
CA TYR A 373 -7.22 -5.31 -23.69
C TYR A 373 -7.37 -6.80 -23.93
N PHE A 374 -6.91 -7.60 -22.98
CA PHE A 374 -7.03 -9.05 -23.04
C PHE A 374 -8.48 -9.50 -23.27
N ARG A 375 -8.65 -10.44 -24.22
CA ARG A 375 -9.89 -11.14 -24.53
C ARG A 375 -9.56 -12.61 -24.69
N GLY A 376 -10.35 -13.49 -24.07
CA GLY A 376 -10.11 -14.93 -24.11
C GLY A 376 -10.28 -15.60 -22.76
N ARG A 377 -9.84 -16.85 -22.68
CA ARG A 377 -9.90 -17.67 -21.46
C ARG A 377 -8.54 -17.98 -20.86
N SER A 378 -7.46 -17.74 -21.56
CA SER A 378 -6.11 -17.96 -21.05
C SER A 378 -5.14 -16.91 -21.54
N LEU A 379 -4.12 -16.65 -20.76
CA LEU A 379 -3.06 -15.69 -21.06
C LEU A 379 -1.75 -16.16 -20.42
N LEU A 380 -0.68 -16.21 -21.21
CA LEU A 380 0.67 -16.47 -20.74
C LEU A 380 1.54 -15.22 -20.83
N ASN A 381 2.15 -14.83 -19.73
CA ASN A 381 3.12 -13.75 -19.68
C ASN A 381 4.49 -14.27 -19.23
N THR A 382 5.55 -13.81 -19.87
CA THR A 382 6.93 -14.17 -19.53
C THR A 382 7.77 -12.93 -19.39
N SER A 383 8.79 -12.96 -18.52
CA SER A 383 9.77 -11.88 -18.42
C SER A 383 11.15 -12.37 -17.99
N ILE A 384 12.14 -11.54 -18.29
CA ILE A 384 13.48 -11.65 -17.73
C ILE A 384 13.78 -10.33 -17.03
N ASP A 385 14.20 -10.40 -15.78
CA ASP A 385 14.64 -9.24 -15.03
C ASP A 385 16.07 -9.42 -14.49
N TYR A 386 16.73 -8.29 -14.27
CA TYR A 386 18.12 -8.27 -13.83
C TYR A 386 18.36 -7.18 -12.78
N THR A 387 19.40 -7.39 -11.98
CA THR A 387 19.94 -6.41 -11.04
C THR A 387 21.46 -6.49 -11.06
N VAL A 388 22.14 -5.34 -11.21
CA VAL A 388 23.59 -5.22 -11.11
C VAL A 388 23.95 -4.26 -10.00
N ARG A 389 24.90 -4.63 -9.15
CA ARG A 389 25.31 -3.90 -7.95
C ARG A 389 26.83 -3.67 -7.97
N HIS A 390 27.24 -2.42 -7.90
CA HIS A 390 28.66 -2.07 -7.84
C HIS A 390 28.88 -0.71 -7.17
N ARG A 391 29.59 -0.68 -6.02
CA ARG A 391 30.10 0.53 -5.34
C ARG A 391 29.20 1.77 -5.43
N GLY A 392 28.01 1.72 -4.81
CA GLY A 392 27.06 2.86 -4.83
C GLY A 392 26.25 3.01 -6.14
N LEU A 393 26.37 2.05 -7.06
CA LEU A 393 25.56 1.94 -8.27
C LEU A 393 24.67 0.70 -8.18
N TYR A 394 23.38 0.88 -8.44
CA TYR A 394 22.38 -0.16 -8.53
C TYR A 394 21.60 -0.02 -9.83
N LEU A 395 21.84 -0.94 -10.77
CA LEU A 395 21.10 -1.02 -12.03
C LEU A 395 20.06 -2.14 -11.93
N PHE A 396 18.88 -1.90 -12.47
CA PHE A 396 17.82 -2.89 -12.52
C PHE A 396 17.00 -2.76 -13.79
N GLY A 397 16.33 -3.82 -14.19
CA GLY A 397 15.42 -3.78 -15.31
C GLY A 397 14.63 -5.05 -15.46
N GLU A 398 13.57 -4.97 -16.26
CA GLU A 398 12.73 -6.08 -16.68
C GLU A 398 12.33 -5.88 -18.14
N VAL A 399 12.38 -6.95 -18.92
CA VAL A 399 11.77 -7.05 -20.25
C VAL A 399 10.73 -8.15 -20.19
N ALA A 400 9.51 -7.83 -20.56
CA ALA A 400 8.38 -8.73 -20.49
C ALA A 400 7.70 -8.85 -21.86
N ARG A 401 7.11 -10.03 -22.11
CA ARG A 401 6.36 -10.35 -23.31
C ARG A 401 5.02 -10.96 -22.94
N SER A 402 3.94 -10.43 -23.49
CA SER A 402 2.62 -11.03 -23.42
C SER A 402 2.40 -12.04 -24.56
N GLU A 403 1.40 -12.95 -24.42
CA GLU A 403 1.12 -14.04 -25.35
C GLU A 403 0.91 -13.57 -26.80
N ASN A 404 0.30 -12.40 -27.00
CA ASN A 404 0.12 -11.79 -28.33
C ASN A 404 1.43 -11.28 -28.97
N GLY A 405 2.57 -11.37 -28.28
CA GLY A 405 3.88 -10.95 -28.77
C GLY A 405 4.32 -9.57 -28.36
N ALA A 406 3.42 -8.74 -27.81
CA ALA A 406 3.73 -7.37 -27.39
C ALA A 406 4.72 -7.31 -26.23
N LEU A 407 5.53 -6.25 -26.21
CA LEU A 407 6.64 -6.07 -25.31
C LEU A 407 6.40 -4.93 -24.31
N ALA A 408 6.95 -5.09 -23.13
CA ALA A 408 7.08 -4.04 -22.13
C ALA A 408 8.47 -4.07 -21.51
N THR A 409 9.03 -2.92 -21.21
CA THR A 409 10.34 -2.81 -20.56
C THR A 409 10.38 -1.65 -19.57
N VAL A 410 11.01 -1.90 -18.42
CA VAL A 410 11.37 -0.91 -17.41
C VAL A 410 12.82 -1.12 -17.05
N ASN A 411 13.63 -0.07 -17.15
CA ASN A 411 15.05 -0.09 -16.79
C ASN A 411 15.36 1.12 -15.91
N GLY A 412 16.11 0.92 -14.86
CA GLY A 412 16.44 1.98 -13.94
C GLY A 412 17.83 1.90 -13.35
N MET A 413 18.25 3.02 -12.81
CA MET A 413 19.54 3.20 -12.17
C MET A 413 19.35 4.02 -10.88
N LEU A 414 20.02 3.59 -9.83
CA LEU A 414 20.22 4.38 -8.62
C LEU A 414 21.74 4.55 -8.44
N ALA A 415 22.19 5.75 -8.19
CA ALA A 415 23.60 6.05 -7.98
C ALA A 415 23.80 6.99 -6.81
N SER A 416 24.76 6.68 -5.93
CA SER A 416 25.25 7.57 -4.89
C SER A 416 26.54 8.23 -5.38
N LEU A 417 26.50 9.55 -5.58
CA LEU A 417 27.60 10.33 -6.13
C LEU A 417 28.55 10.89 -5.05
N GLY A 418 28.31 10.54 -3.77
CA GLY A 418 29.04 11.11 -2.64
C GLY A 418 28.51 12.48 -2.23
N GLY A 419 29.05 13.04 -1.12
CA GLY A 419 28.61 14.34 -0.62
C GLY A 419 27.11 14.42 -0.23
N GLY A 420 26.46 13.28 -0.02
CA GLY A 420 25.03 13.21 0.28
C GLY A 420 24.11 13.34 -0.93
N LEU A 421 24.63 13.24 -2.16
CA LEU A 421 23.84 13.31 -3.39
C LEU A 421 23.58 11.91 -3.96
N ASP A 422 22.30 11.55 -4.06
CA ASP A 422 21.83 10.33 -4.70
C ASP A 422 20.95 10.68 -5.91
N VAL A 423 21.06 9.88 -6.98
CA VAL A 423 20.35 10.06 -8.25
C VAL A 423 19.59 8.80 -8.62
N ALA A 424 18.39 8.96 -9.13
CA ALA A 424 17.53 7.91 -9.68
C ALA A 424 17.19 8.21 -11.14
N LEU A 425 17.33 7.23 -12.03
CA LEU A 425 16.86 7.32 -13.42
C LEU A 425 16.00 6.09 -13.72
N CYS A 426 14.84 6.29 -14.36
CA CYS A 426 14.01 5.18 -14.83
C CYS A 426 13.47 5.48 -16.23
N LEU A 427 13.71 4.55 -17.15
CA LEU A 427 13.18 4.55 -18.50
C LEU A 427 12.16 3.42 -18.64
N ARG A 428 11.02 3.72 -19.24
CA ARG A 428 9.95 2.75 -19.43
C ARG A 428 9.34 2.85 -20.82
N HIS A 429 9.04 1.70 -21.40
CA HIS A 429 8.36 1.59 -22.66
C HIS A 429 7.43 0.38 -22.63
N LEU A 430 6.14 0.61 -22.79
CA LEU A 430 5.09 -0.42 -22.78
C LEU A 430 4.25 -0.22 -24.04
N GLU A 431 4.20 -1.23 -24.88
CA GLU A 431 3.41 -1.19 -26.12
C GLU A 431 1.92 -1.05 -25.84
N PRO A 432 1.13 -0.41 -26.75
CA PRO A 432 -0.30 -0.23 -26.56
C PRO A 432 -1.07 -1.54 -26.37
N ASP A 433 -0.63 -2.59 -27.04
CA ASP A 433 -1.23 -3.92 -27.05
C ASP A 433 -0.61 -4.90 -26.05
N TYR A 434 0.27 -4.45 -25.18
CA TYR A 434 0.81 -5.25 -24.07
C TYR A 434 -0.32 -5.63 -23.09
N GLN A 435 -0.42 -6.92 -22.77
CA GLN A 435 -1.51 -7.51 -21.98
C GLN A 435 -0.96 -8.18 -20.72
N ALA A 436 -1.13 -7.55 -19.56
CA ALA A 436 -0.74 -8.11 -18.27
C ALA A 436 -1.73 -7.64 -17.18
N PRO A 437 -2.81 -8.40 -16.91
CA PRO A 437 -3.88 -7.96 -15.99
C PRO A 437 -3.43 -7.70 -14.56
N MET A 438 -2.39 -8.39 -14.10
CA MET A 438 -1.84 -8.27 -12.73
C MET A 438 -0.52 -7.48 -12.69
N ALA A 439 -0.16 -6.78 -13.76
CA ALA A 439 1.03 -5.94 -13.79
C ALA A 439 0.84 -4.65 -12.97
N ARG A 440 1.88 -4.27 -12.23
CA ARG A 440 1.97 -3.02 -11.45
C ARG A 440 3.41 -2.50 -11.45
N ALA A 441 3.91 -2.20 -12.61
CA ALA A 441 5.23 -1.62 -12.80
C ALA A 441 5.25 -0.12 -12.40
N PHE A 442 6.41 0.50 -12.49
CA PHE A 442 6.55 1.94 -12.29
C PHE A 442 6.05 2.70 -13.52
N THR A 443 4.74 3.02 -13.56
CA THR A 443 4.05 3.66 -14.68
C THR A 443 3.17 4.82 -14.18
N GLU A 444 2.78 5.71 -15.10
CA GLU A 444 1.76 6.73 -14.88
C GLU A 444 0.36 6.12 -14.92
N ASN A 445 0.12 5.24 -15.89
CA ASN A 445 -1.15 4.55 -16.01
C ASN A 445 -1.35 3.51 -14.90
N THR A 446 -2.59 3.37 -14.45
CA THR A 446 -3.00 2.31 -13.51
C THR A 446 -2.77 0.91 -14.09
N ARG A 447 -2.97 0.76 -15.42
CA ARG A 447 -2.66 -0.46 -16.17
C ARG A 447 -1.32 -0.31 -16.86
N ALA A 448 -0.46 -1.31 -16.76
CA ALA A 448 0.88 -1.31 -17.35
C ALA A 448 0.85 -1.57 -18.86
N HIS A 449 0.39 -0.61 -19.65
CA HIS A 449 0.42 -0.64 -21.12
C HIS A 449 0.36 0.79 -21.69
N ASN A 450 0.63 0.94 -22.99
CA ASN A 450 0.46 2.19 -23.73
C ASN A 450 1.19 3.37 -23.13
N GLU A 451 2.47 3.20 -22.76
CA GLU A 451 3.22 4.26 -22.10
C GLU A 451 4.70 4.24 -22.48
N THR A 452 5.26 5.41 -22.78
CA THR A 452 6.71 5.62 -22.83
C THR A 452 7.05 6.79 -21.92
N GLY A 453 8.02 6.61 -21.02
CA GLY A 453 8.36 7.66 -20.06
C GLY A 453 9.81 7.62 -19.60
N ALA A 454 10.26 8.76 -19.08
CA ALA A 454 11.57 8.95 -18.48
C ALA A 454 11.40 9.72 -17.16
N TYR A 455 11.95 9.17 -16.10
CA TYR A 455 11.91 9.71 -14.75
C TYR A 455 13.34 10.00 -14.27
N LEU A 456 13.55 11.15 -13.65
CA LEU A 456 14.77 11.56 -12.98
C LEU A 456 14.43 11.95 -11.55
N GLY A 457 15.00 11.28 -10.56
CA GLY A 457 14.90 11.58 -9.14
C GLY A 457 16.22 12.05 -8.56
N LEU A 458 16.17 12.96 -7.59
CA LEU A 458 17.33 13.49 -6.88
C LEU A 458 17.03 13.51 -5.38
N SER A 459 18.01 13.13 -4.57
CA SER A 459 18.00 13.29 -3.12
C SER A 459 19.34 13.89 -2.68
N PHE A 460 19.30 15.06 -2.07
CA PHE A 460 20.50 15.78 -1.63
C PHE A 460 20.42 16.08 -0.15
N ARG A 461 21.44 15.65 0.61
CA ARG A 461 21.55 15.79 2.08
C ARG A 461 22.81 16.53 2.44
N PRO A 462 22.83 17.88 2.33
CA PRO A 462 24.01 18.68 2.64
C PRO A 462 24.38 18.66 4.13
N SER A 463 23.44 18.33 4.99
CA SER A 463 23.65 18.18 6.42
C SER A 463 22.70 17.16 7.04
N SER A 464 22.92 16.77 8.29
CA SER A 464 22.01 15.88 9.03
C SER A 464 20.64 16.49 9.34
N LEU A 465 20.48 17.80 9.17
CA LEU A 465 19.23 18.53 9.44
C LEU A 465 18.41 18.79 8.18
N LEU A 466 19.07 18.87 7.00
CA LEU A 466 18.44 19.30 5.75
C LEU A 466 18.46 18.17 4.73
N THR A 467 17.28 17.85 4.19
CA THR A 467 17.12 16.95 3.06
C THR A 467 16.31 17.65 1.97
N ILE A 468 16.80 17.61 0.74
CA ILE A 468 16.13 18.12 -0.45
C ILE A 468 15.89 16.93 -1.38
N GLU A 469 14.64 16.64 -1.68
CA GLU A 469 14.25 15.56 -2.59
C GLU A 469 13.38 16.12 -3.69
N GLY A 470 13.51 15.56 -4.89
CA GLY A 470 12.67 15.95 -5.97
C GLY A 470 12.76 15.02 -7.16
N PHE A 471 11.80 15.13 -8.06
CA PHE A 471 11.80 14.39 -9.30
C PHE A 471 11.21 15.18 -10.46
N ALA A 472 11.56 14.77 -11.68
CA ALA A 472 10.89 15.12 -12.91
C ALA A 472 10.52 13.84 -13.67
N ASP A 473 9.29 13.78 -14.17
CA ASP A 473 8.77 12.68 -14.97
C ASP A 473 8.15 13.22 -16.26
N LEU A 474 8.58 12.65 -17.39
CA LEU A 474 8.06 12.93 -18.72
C LEU A 474 7.45 11.65 -19.28
N TYR A 475 6.22 11.72 -19.78
CA TYR A 475 5.55 10.55 -20.31
C TYR A 475 4.65 10.87 -21.50
N ARG A 476 4.45 9.86 -22.33
CA ARG A 476 3.53 9.92 -23.46
C ARG A 476 2.75 8.60 -23.58
N HIS A 477 1.54 8.72 -24.10
CA HIS A 477 0.66 7.61 -24.42
C HIS A 477 0.44 7.60 -25.94
N PRO A 478 1.06 6.67 -26.65
CA PRO A 478 0.95 6.60 -28.12
C PRO A 478 -0.46 6.29 -28.65
N TRP A 479 -1.29 5.63 -27.83
CA TRP A 479 -2.66 5.26 -28.15
C TRP A 479 -3.64 6.00 -27.26
N VAL A 480 -4.94 6.03 -27.67
CA VAL A 480 -6.04 6.61 -26.90
C VAL A 480 -6.22 5.91 -25.55
N ARG A 481 -6.80 6.63 -24.59
CA ARG A 481 -7.09 6.15 -23.23
C ARG A 481 -8.54 6.38 -22.88
N TYR A 482 -9.02 5.80 -21.78
CA TYR A 482 -10.36 6.09 -21.28
C TYR A 482 -10.58 7.59 -21.13
N ARG A 483 -11.62 8.13 -21.76
CA ARG A 483 -11.96 9.57 -21.84
C ARG A 483 -10.90 10.47 -22.49
N ILE A 484 -9.94 9.92 -23.23
CA ILE A 484 -8.91 10.69 -23.95
C ILE A 484 -8.75 10.08 -25.34
N ASP A 485 -9.45 10.66 -26.32
CA ASP A 485 -9.65 10.08 -27.65
C ASP A 485 -8.51 10.38 -28.64
N ALA A 486 -7.35 10.81 -28.14
CA ALA A 486 -6.15 11.01 -28.95
C ALA A 486 -4.89 10.64 -28.19
N PRO A 487 -3.75 10.38 -28.87
CA PRO A 487 -2.44 10.27 -28.25
C PRO A 487 -2.14 11.49 -27.38
N SER A 488 -1.60 11.26 -26.21
CA SER A 488 -1.43 12.31 -25.21
C SER A 488 -0.08 12.22 -24.52
N HIS A 489 0.32 13.30 -23.86
CA HIS A 489 1.56 13.34 -23.08
C HIS A 489 1.37 14.18 -21.82
N GLY A 490 2.28 14.02 -20.89
CA GLY A 490 2.30 14.79 -19.68
C GLY A 490 3.70 14.94 -19.10
N ARG A 491 3.80 15.83 -18.15
CA ARG A 491 4.99 16.05 -17.35
C ARG A 491 4.62 16.38 -15.93
N GLU A 492 5.39 15.88 -15.01
CA GLU A 492 5.25 16.17 -13.58
C GLU A 492 6.61 16.48 -13.00
N TRP A 493 6.69 17.42 -12.09
CA TRP A 493 7.86 17.63 -11.25
C TRP A 493 7.44 18.00 -9.83
N ARG A 494 8.26 17.61 -8.89
CA ARG A 494 8.07 17.82 -7.46
C ARG A 494 9.41 18.12 -6.79
N VAL A 495 9.38 19.04 -5.84
CA VAL A 495 10.52 19.32 -4.96
C VAL A 495 10.01 19.42 -3.54
N ARG A 496 10.67 18.75 -2.62
CA ARG A 496 10.45 18.83 -1.18
C ARG A 496 11.74 19.24 -0.46
N VAL A 497 11.62 20.15 0.44
CA VAL A 497 12.68 20.56 1.36
C VAL A 497 12.24 20.20 2.77
N THR A 498 12.98 19.34 3.43
CA THR A 498 12.71 18.86 4.79
C THR A 498 13.80 19.34 5.75
N LEU A 499 13.39 19.97 6.83
CA LEU A 499 14.23 20.32 7.98
C LEU A 499 13.78 19.49 9.18
N GLU A 500 14.69 18.70 9.72
CA GLU A 500 14.37 17.78 10.80
C GLU A 500 15.45 17.84 11.90
N LYS A 501 15.01 18.03 13.15
CA LYS A 501 15.87 17.91 14.34
C LYS A 501 15.32 16.85 15.28
N ARG A 502 16.14 15.85 15.59
CA ARG A 502 15.75 14.71 16.44
C ARG A 502 15.07 15.18 17.72
N ARG A 503 13.87 14.65 18.01
CA ARG A 503 13.06 14.92 19.22
C ARG A 503 12.68 16.40 19.44
N ALA A 504 12.83 17.25 18.46
CA ALA A 504 12.46 18.66 18.56
C ALA A 504 11.36 18.99 17.57
N PHE A 505 11.67 18.99 16.28
CA PHE A 505 10.71 19.35 15.25
C PHE A 505 11.01 18.66 13.93
N GLU A 506 9.99 18.58 13.08
CA GLU A 506 10.04 18.25 11.68
C GLU A 506 9.24 19.30 10.90
N CYS A 507 9.85 19.87 9.88
CA CYS A 507 9.20 20.86 9.02
C CYS A 507 9.51 20.50 7.57
N PHE A 508 8.51 20.51 6.68
CA PHE A 508 8.77 20.41 5.27
C PHE A 508 7.90 21.38 4.47
N SER A 509 8.44 21.80 3.32
CA SER A 509 7.72 22.49 2.26
C SER A 509 7.87 21.69 0.99
N GLU A 510 6.76 21.49 0.30
CA GLU A 510 6.69 20.73 -0.95
C GLU A 510 5.97 21.54 -2.02
N PHE A 511 6.53 21.52 -3.21
CA PHE A 511 5.93 22.04 -4.41
C PHE A 511 5.77 20.95 -5.46
N ARG A 512 4.59 20.81 -6.06
CA ARG A 512 4.27 19.88 -7.13
C ARG A 512 3.63 20.64 -8.28
N ASN A 513 4.06 20.36 -9.51
CA ASN A 513 3.42 20.84 -10.72
C ASN A 513 3.27 19.69 -11.72
N GLU A 514 2.05 19.46 -12.15
CA GLU A 514 1.68 18.45 -13.14
C GLU A 514 1.00 19.15 -14.33
N ARG A 515 1.38 18.78 -15.53
CA ARG A 515 0.70 19.19 -16.76
C ARG A 515 0.45 17.96 -17.61
N LYS A 516 -0.81 17.74 -17.98
CA LYS A 516 -1.22 16.62 -18.82
C LYS A 516 -2.33 17.04 -19.77
N TRP A 517 -2.51 16.27 -20.81
CA TRP A 517 -3.63 16.42 -21.73
C TRP A 517 -4.77 15.52 -21.29
N ILE A 518 -5.97 16.05 -21.30
CA ILE A 518 -7.23 15.36 -20.97
C ILE A 518 -8.23 15.53 -22.09
N GLY A 519 -9.26 14.69 -22.14
CA GLY A 519 -10.37 14.83 -23.08
C GLY A 519 -11.30 15.98 -22.68
N THR A 520 -11.79 16.74 -23.64
CA THR A 520 -12.83 17.78 -23.42
C THR A 520 -14.19 17.12 -23.33
N ALA A 521 -15.03 17.59 -22.42
CA ALA A 521 -16.43 17.17 -22.29
C ALA A 521 -17.38 17.95 -23.23
N SER A 522 -16.94 18.34 -24.43
CA SER A 522 -17.81 19.11 -25.33
C SER A 522 -18.82 18.22 -26.04
N PRO A 523 -20.16 18.44 -25.86
CA PRO A 523 -21.20 17.69 -26.53
C PRO A 523 -21.38 18.04 -28.02
N GLU A 524 -20.69 19.06 -28.50
CA GLU A 524 -21.01 19.68 -29.80
C GLU A 524 -20.27 19.07 -31.00
N THR A 525 -19.30 18.24 -30.82
CA THR A 525 -18.58 17.58 -31.91
C THR A 525 -18.89 16.08 -31.92
N ALA A 526 -19.54 15.66 -32.99
CA ALA A 526 -19.97 14.28 -33.25
C ALA A 526 -18.96 13.21 -32.80
N GLY A 527 -19.01 12.76 -31.53
CA GLY A 527 -18.40 11.53 -31.06
C GLY A 527 -16.92 11.55 -30.72
N PHE A 528 -16.18 12.66 -30.84
CA PHE A 528 -14.77 12.76 -30.50
C PHE A 528 -14.50 13.87 -29.47
N SER A 529 -13.92 13.51 -28.34
CA SER A 529 -13.43 14.49 -27.37
C SER A 529 -12.13 15.12 -27.87
N GLY A 530 -12.10 16.47 -27.98
CA GLY A 530 -10.86 17.21 -28.23
C GLY A 530 -9.86 17.01 -27.06
N LEU A 531 -8.59 17.37 -27.28
CA LEU A 531 -7.59 17.42 -26.21
C LEU A 531 -7.50 18.81 -25.62
N THR A 532 -7.55 18.93 -24.31
CA THR A 532 -7.29 20.18 -23.60
C THR A 532 -6.17 20.03 -22.58
N PRO A 533 -5.33 21.06 -22.38
CA PRO A 533 -4.30 21.00 -21.36
C PRO A 533 -4.91 21.18 -19.97
N SER A 534 -4.53 20.29 -19.05
CA SER A 534 -4.81 20.41 -17.62
C SER A 534 -3.51 20.67 -16.86
N GLY A 535 -3.49 21.66 -15.98
CA GLY A 535 -2.33 22.04 -15.20
C GLY A 535 -2.65 22.16 -13.71
N LEU A 536 -2.14 21.25 -12.90
CA LEU A 536 -2.27 21.22 -11.44
C LEU A 536 -1.00 21.74 -10.78
N THR A 537 -1.13 22.71 -9.89
CA THR A 537 -0.05 23.17 -9.02
C THR A 537 -0.47 23.00 -7.56
N GLN A 538 0.36 22.38 -6.75
CA GLN A 538 0.10 22.15 -5.32
C GLN A 538 1.27 22.62 -4.50
N VAL A 539 0.96 23.22 -3.34
CA VAL A 539 1.92 23.57 -2.29
C VAL A 539 1.45 22.91 -0.99
N ARG A 540 2.36 22.24 -0.30
CA ARG A 540 2.11 21.61 0.99
C ARG A 540 3.17 22.08 1.99
N MET A 541 2.75 22.53 3.14
CA MET A 541 3.62 22.89 4.26
C MET A 541 3.22 22.12 5.50
N HIS A 542 4.18 21.57 6.18
CA HIS A 542 3.97 20.77 7.40
C HIS A 542 4.94 21.21 8.49
N LEU A 543 4.45 21.26 9.72
CA LEU A 543 5.22 21.48 10.93
C LEU A 543 4.76 20.50 12.00
N GLY A 544 5.67 19.70 12.51
CA GLY A 544 5.48 18.83 13.67
C GLY A 544 6.45 19.22 14.77
N VAL A 545 5.98 19.41 15.99
CA VAL A 545 6.78 19.83 17.15
C VAL A 545 6.49 18.90 18.32
N HIS A 546 7.54 18.38 18.93
CA HIS A 546 7.45 17.67 20.20
C HIS A 546 7.46 18.66 21.36
N LEU A 547 6.28 19.02 21.88
CA LEU A 547 6.13 19.96 22.99
C LEU A 547 6.66 19.37 24.31
N SER A 548 6.54 18.05 24.45
CA SER A 548 7.12 17.29 25.56
C SER A 548 7.38 15.84 25.15
N LYS A 549 7.92 15.00 26.05
CA LYS A 549 8.12 13.56 25.79
C LYS A 549 6.84 12.79 25.48
N GLY A 550 5.68 13.33 25.87
CA GLY A 550 4.38 12.67 25.67
C GLY A 550 3.41 13.47 24.81
N VAL A 551 3.78 14.68 24.34
CA VAL A 551 2.88 15.56 23.58
C VAL A 551 3.55 15.95 22.27
N GLU A 552 2.89 15.66 21.17
CA GLU A 552 3.27 16.08 19.83
C GLU A 552 2.13 16.90 19.21
N TRP A 553 2.47 18.07 18.71
CA TRP A 553 1.57 18.92 17.95
C TRP A 553 2.02 18.98 16.49
N ARG A 554 1.06 18.88 15.55
CA ARG A 554 1.30 18.96 14.12
C ARG A 554 0.36 19.97 13.49
N MET A 555 0.85 20.67 12.48
CA MET A 555 0.08 21.58 11.66
C MET A 555 0.40 21.33 10.18
N ARG A 556 -0.61 21.44 9.32
CA ARG A 556 -0.43 21.35 7.87
C ARG A 556 -1.30 22.36 7.15
N ILE A 557 -0.74 22.94 6.10
CA ILE A 557 -1.42 23.80 5.14
C ILE A 557 -1.19 23.20 3.76
N ASN A 558 -2.27 23.01 3.02
CA ASN A 558 -2.25 22.62 1.62
C ASN A 558 -2.94 23.69 0.79
N TRP A 559 -2.38 23.97 -0.37
CA TRP A 559 -2.97 24.82 -1.39
C TRP A 559 -2.86 24.15 -2.74
N ALA A 560 -3.93 24.27 -3.57
CA ALA A 560 -3.97 23.72 -4.91
C ALA A 560 -4.56 24.75 -5.88
N ARG A 561 -4.09 24.68 -7.12
CA ARG A 561 -4.59 25.44 -8.26
C ARG A 561 -4.61 24.55 -9.48
N LEU A 562 -5.79 24.36 -10.04
CA LEU A 562 -6.01 23.64 -11.28
C LEU A 562 -6.47 24.60 -12.37
N ARG A 563 -5.86 24.51 -13.54
CA ARG A 563 -6.35 25.20 -14.75
C ARG A 563 -6.70 24.16 -15.80
N GLN A 564 -7.97 24.11 -16.17
CA GLN A 564 -8.51 23.13 -17.10
C GLN A 564 -9.60 23.77 -17.94
N GLU A 565 -9.57 23.61 -19.27
CA GLU A 565 -10.55 24.19 -20.21
C GLU A 565 -10.73 25.72 -20.05
N GLY A 566 -9.66 26.43 -19.70
CA GLY A 566 -9.72 27.86 -19.40
C GLY A 566 -10.26 28.23 -18.03
N ILE A 567 -10.89 27.28 -17.32
CA ILE A 567 -11.44 27.47 -15.97
C ILE A 567 -10.31 27.35 -14.96
N LEU A 568 -10.29 28.25 -13.99
CA LEU A 568 -9.37 28.28 -12.89
C LEU A 568 -10.10 27.83 -11.62
N GLN A 569 -9.65 26.72 -11.04
CA GLN A 569 -10.16 26.17 -9.79
C GLN A 569 -9.07 26.24 -8.72
N ARG A 570 -9.45 26.48 -7.49
CA ARG A 570 -8.54 26.63 -6.35
C ARG A 570 -9.06 25.82 -5.18
N GLY A 571 -8.14 25.43 -4.31
CA GLY A 571 -8.47 24.79 -3.05
C GLY A 571 -7.44 25.17 -2.00
N TRP A 572 -7.88 25.22 -0.75
CA TRP A 572 -6.99 25.29 0.41
C TRP A 572 -7.51 24.38 1.53
N GLN A 573 -6.60 23.94 2.37
CA GLN A 573 -6.90 23.12 3.51
C GLN A 573 -5.89 23.41 4.62
N PHE A 574 -6.39 23.48 5.85
CA PHE A 574 -5.60 23.61 7.04
C PHE A 574 -6.03 22.56 8.06
N HIS A 575 -5.09 21.91 8.73
CA HIS A 575 -5.41 21.08 9.90
C HIS A 575 -4.39 21.16 11.00
N GLN A 576 -4.83 20.83 12.20
CA GLN A 576 -4.00 20.64 13.37
C GLN A 576 -4.28 19.28 14.01
N ASP A 577 -3.20 18.63 14.46
CA ASP A 577 -3.26 17.38 15.23
C ASP A 577 -2.64 17.60 16.60
N VAL A 578 -3.22 16.97 17.58
CA VAL A 578 -2.64 16.79 18.91
C VAL A 578 -2.55 15.31 19.21
N ILE A 579 -1.36 14.85 19.56
CA ILE A 579 -1.09 13.44 19.89
C ILE A 579 -0.54 13.45 21.32
N TYR A 580 -1.24 12.77 22.22
CA TYR A 580 -0.89 12.69 23.64
C TYR A 580 -0.62 11.25 24.05
N LYS A 581 0.61 11.00 24.50
CA LYS A 581 1.12 9.67 24.89
C LYS A 581 1.97 9.80 26.16
N PRO A 582 1.34 10.03 27.32
CA PRO A 582 2.06 10.18 28.57
C PRO A 582 2.78 8.88 28.95
N MET A 583 3.96 9.02 29.53
CA MET A 583 4.68 7.88 30.11
C MET A 583 3.99 7.43 31.40
N GLY A 584 3.83 6.13 31.59
CA GLY A 584 3.26 5.56 32.81
C GLY A 584 1.73 5.61 32.92
N VAL A 585 1.03 6.22 31.96
CA VAL A 585 -0.43 6.23 31.91
C VAL A 585 -0.90 5.32 30.78
N PRO A 586 -1.82 4.39 31.02
CA PRO A 586 -2.28 3.43 30.00
C PRO A 586 -3.21 4.06 28.95
N LEU A 587 -3.56 5.33 29.06
CA LEU A 587 -4.46 6.04 28.16
C LEU A 587 -3.71 6.97 27.22
N HIS A 588 -3.91 6.81 25.91
CA HIS A 588 -3.39 7.66 24.86
C HIS A 588 -4.54 8.24 24.05
N PHE A 589 -4.36 9.43 23.50
CA PHE A 589 -5.33 9.95 22.53
C PHE A 589 -4.64 10.67 21.36
N SER A 590 -5.34 10.75 20.24
CA SER A 590 -4.99 11.63 19.12
C SER A 590 -6.26 12.28 18.58
N ALA A 591 -6.16 13.58 18.30
CA ALA A 591 -7.27 14.36 17.77
C ALA A 591 -6.81 15.23 16.61
N ARG A 592 -7.70 15.46 15.65
CA ARG A 592 -7.53 16.39 14.53
C ARG A 592 -8.73 17.30 14.42
N ILE A 593 -8.47 18.55 14.02
CA ILE A 593 -9.47 19.42 13.42
C ILE A 593 -8.91 19.99 12.11
N ALA A 594 -9.71 19.95 11.07
CA ALA A 594 -9.38 20.40 9.73
C ALA A 594 -10.47 21.31 9.18
N TRP A 595 -10.08 22.31 8.40
CA TRP A 595 -10.96 23.16 7.58
C TRP A 595 -10.46 23.13 6.14
N PHE A 596 -11.38 23.11 5.22
CA PHE A 596 -11.05 23.10 3.81
C PHE A 596 -12.13 23.78 2.98
N ASP A 597 -11.69 24.38 1.88
CA ASP A 597 -12.53 25.02 0.88
C ASP A 597 -11.91 24.76 -0.50
N THR A 598 -12.64 24.06 -1.37
CA THR A 598 -12.22 23.71 -2.71
C THR A 598 -13.34 23.99 -3.69
N ASP A 599 -12.99 24.59 -4.85
CA ASP A 599 -13.96 24.94 -5.89
C ASP A 599 -14.60 23.69 -6.55
N SER A 600 -13.89 22.55 -6.55
CA SER A 600 -14.39 21.29 -7.10
C SER A 600 -13.71 20.08 -6.46
N TYR A 601 -14.19 18.87 -6.80
CA TYR A 601 -13.56 17.60 -6.42
C TYR A 601 -12.16 17.42 -7.05
N ASP A 602 -11.86 18.06 -8.17
CA ASP A 602 -10.58 17.93 -8.87
C ASP A 602 -9.41 18.60 -8.13
N VAL A 603 -9.70 19.56 -7.23
CA VAL A 603 -8.71 20.22 -6.36
C VAL A 603 -8.76 19.70 -4.90
N ARG A 604 -9.29 18.48 -4.68
CA ARG A 604 -9.33 17.82 -3.38
C ARG A 604 -7.96 17.57 -2.78
N PHE A 605 -7.93 17.41 -1.47
CA PHE A 605 -6.73 17.01 -0.72
C PHE A 605 -6.94 15.66 -0.05
N TYR A 606 -6.04 14.74 -0.28
CA TYR A 606 -6.00 13.49 0.48
C TYR A 606 -5.18 13.69 1.75
N ASN A 607 -5.76 13.34 2.90
CA ASN A 607 -5.11 13.51 4.19
C ASN A 607 -5.18 12.22 5.00
N PHE A 608 -4.00 11.75 5.41
CA PHE A 608 -3.91 10.61 6.33
C PHE A 608 -4.52 10.98 7.68
N GLU A 609 -5.41 10.15 8.18
CA GLU A 609 -5.99 10.23 9.52
C GLU A 609 -5.48 9.09 10.38
N ASN A 610 -5.02 9.42 11.60
CA ASN A 610 -4.73 8.38 12.58
C ASN A 610 -6.02 7.59 12.88
N GLY A 611 -5.93 6.27 12.86
CA GLY A 611 -7.01 5.36 13.13
C GLY A 611 -6.73 4.48 14.35
N MET A 612 -7.57 3.47 14.54
CA MET A 612 -7.33 2.36 15.45
C MET A 612 -6.19 1.48 14.91
N MET A 613 -5.63 0.58 15.71
CA MET A 613 -4.58 -0.33 15.28
C MET A 613 -5.06 -1.15 14.05
N TYR A 614 -4.24 -1.22 13.00
CA TYR A 614 -4.57 -1.85 11.72
C TYR A 614 -5.74 -1.20 10.96
N GLN A 615 -6.11 0.01 11.32
CA GLN A 615 -7.07 0.82 10.57
C GLN A 615 -6.56 2.25 10.46
N PHE A 616 -6.65 2.82 9.29
CA PHE A 616 -6.40 4.22 9.00
C PHE A 616 -7.29 4.61 7.83
N GLY A 617 -7.43 5.89 7.62
CA GLY A 617 -8.15 6.43 6.47
C GLY A 617 -7.32 7.51 5.79
N ILE A 618 -7.52 7.65 4.49
CA ILE A 618 -7.00 8.78 3.73
C ILE A 618 -8.18 9.40 2.97
N PRO A 619 -9.11 10.04 3.68
CA PRO A 619 -10.28 10.64 3.05
C PRO A 619 -9.88 11.81 2.15
N ALA A 620 -10.67 12.01 1.09
CA ALA A 620 -10.61 13.19 0.26
C ALA A 620 -11.32 14.35 0.97
N TYR A 621 -10.63 15.50 1.12
CA TYR A 621 -11.19 16.74 1.64
C TYR A 621 -11.52 17.64 0.45
N TYR A 622 -12.81 17.87 0.23
CA TYR A 622 -13.33 18.68 -0.89
C TYR A 622 -14.62 19.42 -0.50
N GLY A 623 -14.97 20.44 -1.27
CA GLY A 623 -16.08 21.35 -0.95
C GLY A 623 -15.72 22.29 0.21
N ARG A 624 -16.71 22.96 0.82
CA ARG A 624 -16.52 23.87 1.95
C ARG A 624 -17.01 23.22 3.22
N ALA A 625 -16.08 22.71 4.06
CA ALA A 625 -16.44 21.92 5.22
C ALA A 625 -15.34 21.95 6.29
N TRP A 626 -15.68 21.42 7.48
CA TRP A 626 -14.73 21.03 8.49
C TRP A 626 -14.79 19.51 8.70
N ARG A 627 -13.67 18.92 9.13
CA ARG A 627 -13.59 17.52 9.52
C ARG A 627 -12.73 17.36 10.75
N GLY A 628 -13.18 16.50 11.67
CA GLY A 628 -12.42 16.17 12.85
C GLY A 628 -12.49 14.71 13.22
N TYR A 629 -11.53 14.24 14.01
CA TYR A 629 -11.57 12.94 14.65
C TYR A 629 -10.98 12.97 16.06
N LEU A 630 -11.39 12.01 16.86
CA LEU A 630 -10.84 11.69 18.17
C LEU A 630 -10.63 10.18 18.25
N ASN A 631 -9.41 9.76 18.56
CA ASN A 631 -9.07 8.38 18.87
C ASN A 631 -8.66 8.29 20.33
N LEU A 632 -9.19 7.31 21.02
CA LEU A 632 -8.82 6.94 22.38
C LEU A 632 -8.26 5.52 22.34
N ARG A 633 -7.16 5.30 23.03
CA ARG A 633 -6.56 3.98 23.23
C ARG A 633 -6.26 3.77 24.70
N TRP A 634 -6.78 2.68 25.22
CA TRP A 634 -6.44 2.19 26.55
C TRP A 634 -5.65 0.89 26.42
N LYS A 635 -4.47 0.85 27.07
CA LYS A 635 -3.64 -0.33 27.17
C LYS A 635 -3.86 -0.95 28.54
N GLY A 636 -4.67 -2.00 28.58
CA GLY A 636 -5.03 -2.71 29.79
C GLY A 636 -4.02 -3.76 30.24
N TRP A 637 -4.48 -4.64 31.04
CA TRP A 637 -3.73 -5.76 31.63
C TRP A 637 -3.47 -6.87 30.59
N ARG A 638 -2.32 -7.54 30.64
CA ARG A 638 -1.94 -8.68 29.80
C ARG A 638 -2.06 -8.41 28.28
N ASP A 639 -1.48 -7.30 27.83
CA ASP A 639 -1.44 -6.93 26.40
C ASP A 639 -2.81 -6.78 25.74
N LEU A 640 -3.88 -6.56 26.55
CA LEU A 640 -5.20 -6.16 26.06
C LEU A 640 -5.18 -4.67 25.72
N VAL A 641 -5.59 -4.35 24.49
CA VAL A 641 -5.75 -2.97 24.00
C VAL A 641 -7.20 -2.76 23.58
N ILE A 642 -7.82 -1.71 24.11
CA ILE A 642 -9.16 -1.26 23.68
C ILE A 642 -9.03 0.10 23.04
N GLU A 643 -9.65 0.28 21.90
CA GLU A 643 -9.62 1.53 21.14
C GLU A 643 -11.02 1.96 20.78
N ALA A 644 -11.23 3.28 20.83
CA ALA A 644 -12.45 3.92 20.34
C ALA A 644 -12.06 5.05 19.38
N ARG A 645 -12.80 5.19 18.30
CA ARG A 645 -12.67 6.26 17.32
C ARG A 645 -14.01 6.90 17.08
N TRP A 646 -14.01 8.23 17.01
CA TRP A 646 -15.09 9.02 16.45
C TRP A 646 -14.51 9.96 15.39
N SER A 647 -15.23 10.12 14.28
CA SER A 647 -14.90 11.11 13.25
C SER A 647 -16.17 11.75 12.70
N ALA A 648 -16.08 13.03 12.35
CA ALA A 648 -17.21 13.76 11.79
C ALA A 648 -16.75 14.77 10.73
N THR A 649 -17.63 14.96 9.73
CA THR A 649 -17.52 16.01 8.71
C THR A 649 -18.79 16.85 8.77
N GLY A 650 -18.64 18.15 8.96
CA GLY A 650 -19.75 19.10 8.96
C GLY A 650 -19.60 20.09 7.79
N ILE A 651 -20.71 20.37 7.10
CA ILE A 651 -20.73 21.29 5.96
C ILE A 651 -20.82 22.72 6.49
N ALA A 652 -19.97 23.62 6.00
CA ALA A 652 -19.98 25.03 6.41
C ALA A 652 -21.12 25.82 5.73
N LYS A 653 -21.55 25.41 4.52
CA LYS A 653 -22.65 26.02 3.78
C LYS A 653 -23.30 24.97 2.89
N LYS A 654 -24.64 24.93 2.92
CA LYS A 654 -25.45 24.06 2.06
C LYS A 654 -25.59 24.78 0.70
N GLU A 655 -24.72 24.47 -0.25
CA GLU A 655 -24.87 24.86 -1.65
C GLU A 655 -25.59 23.73 -2.40
N SER A 656 -26.45 24.09 -3.35
CA SER A 656 -27.27 23.16 -4.12
C SER A 656 -26.49 22.32 -5.14
N ASP A 657 -25.17 22.45 -5.18
CA ASP A 657 -24.32 21.80 -6.16
C ASP A 657 -23.97 20.35 -5.76
N SER A 658 -24.03 19.48 -6.75
CA SER A 658 -23.76 18.05 -6.65
C SER A 658 -22.35 17.67 -6.15
N GLU A 659 -21.44 18.63 -6.11
CA GLU A 659 -20.03 18.47 -5.67
C GLU A 659 -19.74 18.91 -4.23
N SER A 660 -20.77 19.27 -3.45
CA SER A 660 -20.57 19.66 -2.06
C SER A 660 -20.15 18.47 -1.19
N ALA A 661 -19.28 18.72 -0.19
CA ALA A 661 -18.93 17.73 0.81
C ALA A 661 -20.21 17.17 1.46
N ARG A 662 -20.23 15.86 1.73
CA ARG A 662 -21.35 15.24 2.43
C ARG A 662 -21.07 15.20 3.93
N PRO A 663 -22.08 15.48 4.78
CA PRO A 663 -21.93 15.29 6.20
C PRO A 663 -21.64 13.80 6.47
N ALA A 664 -20.75 13.53 7.40
CA ALA A 664 -20.42 12.17 7.81
C ALA A 664 -20.16 12.14 9.30
N SER A 665 -20.53 11.06 9.95
CA SER A 665 -20.17 10.81 11.34
C SER A 665 -20.00 9.30 11.51
N ASP A 666 -18.82 8.88 11.94
CA ASP A 666 -18.47 7.47 12.06
C ASP A 666 -17.98 7.19 13.47
N VAL A 667 -18.38 6.03 14.01
CA VAL A 667 -17.92 5.51 15.30
C VAL A 667 -17.31 4.14 15.08
N GLY A 668 -16.23 3.86 15.81
CA GLY A 668 -15.58 2.55 15.80
C GLY A 668 -15.08 2.15 17.18
N LEU A 669 -15.17 0.87 17.48
CA LEU A 669 -14.62 0.22 18.67
C LEU A 669 -13.76 -0.96 18.25
N GLN A 670 -12.63 -1.14 18.91
CA GLN A 670 -11.73 -2.23 18.64
C GLN A 670 -11.16 -2.83 19.92
N LEU A 671 -11.07 -4.15 19.93
CA LEU A 671 -10.39 -4.93 20.94
C LEU A 671 -9.24 -5.68 20.26
N TYR A 672 -8.04 -5.52 20.78
CA TYR A 672 -6.87 -6.30 20.40
C TYR A 672 -6.30 -6.99 21.64
N TRP A 673 -6.09 -8.30 21.57
CA TRP A 673 -5.54 -9.09 22.66
C TRP A 673 -4.44 -9.99 22.15
N ALA A 674 -3.24 -9.89 22.74
CA ALA A 674 -2.10 -10.77 22.48
C ALA A 674 -1.87 -11.68 23.69
N PHE A 675 -1.68 -13.00 23.47
CA PHE A 675 -1.55 -14.00 24.55
C PHE A 675 -0.67 -15.18 24.15
#